data_399ff1d63e2f13f56a1f557e7c77e21d
#
_entry.id   399ff1d63e2f13f56a1f557e7c77e21d
#
_cell.length_a   1.000
_cell.length_b   1.000
_cell.length_c   1.000
_cell.angle_alpha   90.00
_cell.angle_beta   90.00
_cell.angle_gamma   90.00
#
_symmetry.space_group_name_H-M   'P 1'
#
loop_
_entity.id
_entity.type
_entity.pdbx_description
1 polymer ?
#
loop_
_entity_poly.entity_id
_entity_poly.type
_entity_poly.pdbx_seq_one_letter_code
_entity_poly.pdbx_strand_id
1 'polypeptide(L)'
;MQRVLLILICLFVGNISFAQNIYTYKLDNGQTVVIEQVKNNPIVTIDTWIKTGSINEDDSNSGISHFLEHLFFKGTETHPTGDFDKILESKGAITNAATSKDFTHYYITISSKYFDKALELHADMLLHPQVPRKEMEKERKVVLEEIAKDANSPVNICYENLNNLLYTTHPYKRKVIGSAKVVENVSREEILNYYKQHYAPSNMTTIIIGDVDPQHALAEIKKDFNKPYQKISNPKYKKERMLSSQKRNVSYMPTQTGYMMIGFRDADISSNDTYALDVLATILGNGRSSRLYQSLKEQKQLVNSISAGNSTMKDDGIFIINANFLPHNAQKVENAIFTEISKIKGFGVSDTDLKIAKKIIESDTYYSRESVSNIAQELGYVITLTGNSDYYNSYLNKINKVTANDIKRVANKYLTKNNSAISIILPERKDCIAPLNNKSTHTADLISSNNTTTKYKLDNNATLLLTDNVYNDIVAISIQMKGGKFLEPVRGTSTLFADLLMKGTEKYSAIELAKALEENGINISFTPSADAFNISVQTTKNQVETAIELLDDMLNNSTFDDIEIEKDRTLTLNKIRQSKDNPLNLAIDGYKSQIYKDSVYSTSYTLMEKSIPNVTREDIKLYQTSILNPENIVISVNGNVDKNKLINGFGNMFVDKKQGKFNYTKYSIPKITAYSQKIKKIDKQQTAWVILGWQTDGVCNTKDYATLEVINTILGSGMSSRLFRSVREQEGLAYQVGTSYKPNILAGAFNVYVGTNPNTLEKAKEKMLNEINKLKTQFVSDKELKEAKDRLLGEFVIALETNSDKATTIGWFETSGRGYDFIDKYTNLINSVTVSDIVEVANKYFKGNYVTSIITRK
;
A
#
# COMPACT_ATOMS: atom_id res chain seq x y z
N MET A 1 -57.73 47.97 13.54
CA MET A 1 -56.29 48.13 13.64
C MET A 1 -55.72 46.87 14.32
N GLN A 2 -55.36 45.88 13.52
CA GLN A 2 -54.73 44.67 14.01
C GLN A 2 -53.27 44.71 13.56
N ARG A 3 -52.35 44.65 14.51
CA ARG A 3 -50.89 44.54 14.25
C ARG A 3 -50.57 43.06 13.95
N VAL A 4 -50.09 42.81 12.77
CA VAL A 4 -49.51 41.52 12.42
C VAL A 4 -48.06 41.49 12.91
N LEU A 5 -47.77 40.61 13.82
CA LEU A 5 -46.41 40.33 14.32
C LEU A 5 -45.78 39.30 13.38
N LEU A 6 -44.85 39.76 12.57
CA LEU A 6 -44.02 38.87 11.72
C LEU A 6 -42.90 38.28 12.57
N ILE A 7 -43.01 36.99 12.90
CA ILE A 7 -41.93 36.23 13.54
C ILE A 7 -40.96 35.79 12.43
N LEU A 8 -39.78 36.43 12.39
CA LEU A 8 -38.67 35.99 11.58
C LEU A 8 -38.03 34.77 12.26
N ILE A 9 -38.36 33.56 11.80
CA ILE A 9 -37.62 32.36 12.16
C ILE A 9 -36.33 32.36 11.31
N CYS A 10 -35.23 32.85 11.90
CA CYS A 10 -33.89 32.61 11.38
C CYS A 10 -33.61 31.10 11.51
N LEU A 11 -33.75 30.38 10.40
CA LEU A 11 -33.18 29.06 10.24
C LEU A 11 -31.64 29.18 10.30
N PHE A 12 -31.10 29.01 11.50
CA PHE A 12 -29.71 28.63 11.66
C PHE A 12 -29.56 27.22 11.09
N VAL A 13 -29.21 27.11 9.81
CA VAL A 13 -28.58 25.88 9.30
C VAL A 13 -27.19 25.89 9.91
N GLY A 14 -27.12 25.40 11.14
CA GLY A 14 -25.85 25.05 11.74
C GLY A 14 -25.19 23.98 10.86
N ASN A 15 -24.10 24.32 10.23
CA ASN A 15 -23.13 23.33 9.78
C ASN A 15 -22.79 22.52 11.04
N ILE A 16 -23.35 21.32 11.18
CA ILE A 16 -22.90 20.34 12.14
C ILE A 16 -21.55 19.84 11.58
N SER A 17 -20.52 20.62 11.80
CA SER A 17 -19.16 20.13 11.80
C SER A 17 -19.13 19.10 12.93
N PHE A 18 -19.04 17.81 12.61
CA PHE A 18 -18.69 16.80 13.58
C PHE A 18 -17.28 17.14 14.06
N ALA A 19 -17.20 17.93 15.14
CA ALA A 19 -15.94 18.13 15.83
C ALA A 19 -15.50 16.77 16.34
N GLN A 20 -14.49 16.17 15.72
CA GLN A 20 -13.85 14.98 16.19
C GLN A 20 -13.35 15.25 17.62
N ASN A 21 -13.93 14.55 18.61
CA ASN A 21 -13.55 14.73 20.01
C ASN A 21 -12.29 13.92 20.30
N ILE A 22 -11.13 14.53 20.07
CA ILE A 22 -9.84 13.96 20.45
C ILE A 22 -9.60 14.29 21.94
N TYR A 23 -9.59 13.25 22.76
CA TYR A 23 -9.29 13.36 24.20
C TYR A 23 -7.81 13.10 24.44
N THR A 24 -7.11 14.07 25.01
CA THR A 24 -5.70 13.94 25.37
C THR A 24 -5.54 13.95 26.90
N TYR A 25 -4.88 12.92 27.43
CA TYR A 25 -4.61 12.77 28.85
C TYR A 25 -3.11 12.68 29.11
N LYS A 26 -2.68 13.23 30.26
CA LYS A 26 -1.34 13.00 30.82
C LYS A 26 -1.50 12.19 32.08
N LEU A 27 -0.98 10.97 32.12
CA LEU A 27 -1.08 10.10 33.28
C LEU A 27 0.00 10.42 34.32
N ASP A 28 -0.22 9.97 35.57
CA ASP A 28 0.71 10.18 36.70
C ASP A 28 2.09 9.53 36.44
N ASN A 29 2.13 8.43 35.69
CA ASN A 29 3.39 7.78 35.26
C ASN A 29 4.11 8.52 34.13
N GLY A 30 3.57 9.64 33.67
CA GLY A 30 4.14 10.47 32.60
C GLY A 30 3.75 10.07 31.19
N GLN A 31 2.96 9.02 30.98
CA GLN A 31 2.46 8.64 29.66
C GLN A 31 1.49 9.67 29.09
N THR A 32 1.58 9.92 27.79
CA THR A 32 0.55 10.66 27.06
C THR A 32 -0.41 9.66 26.42
N VAL A 33 -1.72 9.87 26.59
CA VAL A 33 -2.77 9.03 26.01
C VAL A 33 -3.68 9.90 25.18
N VAL A 34 -3.97 9.46 23.96
CA VAL A 34 -4.86 10.16 23.03
C VAL A 34 -5.93 9.18 22.58
N ILE A 35 -7.18 9.54 22.72
CA ILE A 35 -8.34 8.69 22.41
C ILE A 35 -9.29 9.46 21.50
N GLU A 36 -9.69 8.84 20.39
CA GLU A 36 -10.76 9.33 19.52
C GLU A 36 -11.75 8.19 19.24
N GLN A 37 -13.02 8.40 19.59
CA GLN A 37 -14.07 7.44 19.29
C GLN A 37 -14.55 7.59 17.85
N VAL A 38 -14.42 6.53 17.05
CA VAL A 38 -14.87 6.43 15.65
C VAL A 38 -15.77 5.21 15.50
N LYS A 39 -17.09 5.42 15.33
CA LYS A 39 -18.12 4.35 15.35
C LYS A 39 -18.48 3.77 13.97
N ASN A 40 -17.74 4.08 12.93
CA ASN A 40 -18.07 3.70 11.56
C ASN A 40 -18.01 2.17 11.33
N ASN A 41 -17.06 1.51 11.99
CA ASN A 41 -16.84 0.07 11.91
C ASN A 41 -16.46 -0.47 13.29
N PRO A 42 -16.76 -1.74 13.61
CA PRO A 42 -16.47 -2.32 14.91
C PRO A 42 -14.99 -2.73 15.03
N ILE A 43 -14.09 -1.77 14.79
CA ILE A 43 -12.63 -1.95 14.85
C ILE A 43 -11.99 -0.84 15.68
N VAL A 44 -10.83 -1.14 16.23
CA VAL A 44 -10.01 -0.20 16.99
C VAL A 44 -8.54 -0.41 16.68
N THR A 45 -7.79 0.69 16.61
CA THR A 45 -6.33 0.70 16.56
C THR A 45 -5.77 1.20 17.87
N ILE A 46 -4.81 0.46 18.43
CA ILE A 46 -3.96 0.82 19.57
C ILE A 46 -2.55 1.00 19.00
N ASP A 47 -1.97 2.20 19.11
CA ASP A 47 -0.66 2.53 18.57
C ASP A 47 0.18 3.24 19.65
N THR A 48 1.25 2.61 20.11
CA THR A 48 2.14 3.20 21.13
C THR A 48 3.45 3.64 20.51
N TRP A 49 3.72 4.92 20.62
CA TRP A 49 4.88 5.63 20.09
C TRP A 49 5.88 5.90 21.20
N ILE A 50 7.10 5.46 21.02
CA ILE A 50 8.24 5.68 21.94
C ILE A 50 9.14 6.75 21.32
N LYS A 51 9.48 7.82 22.06
CA LYS A 51 10.36 8.90 21.61
C LYS A 51 11.82 8.45 21.57
N THR A 52 12.08 7.35 20.89
CA THR A 52 13.38 6.69 20.76
C THR A 52 13.48 6.02 19.41
N GLY A 53 14.55 6.32 18.67
CA GLY A 53 14.86 5.76 17.36
C GLY A 53 16.37 5.85 17.11
N SER A 54 16.82 5.79 15.86
CA SER A 54 18.25 5.81 15.55
C SER A 54 18.98 7.11 15.95
N ILE A 55 18.26 8.18 16.27
CA ILE A 55 18.82 9.40 16.84
C ILE A 55 19.40 9.19 18.25
N ASN A 56 18.88 8.20 19.00
CA ASN A 56 19.33 7.87 20.36
C ASN A 56 20.54 6.95 20.39
N GLU A 57 21.04 6.54 19.23
CA GLU A 57 22.15 5.63 19.04
C GLU A 57 23.47 6.37 18.82
N ASP A 58 24.58 5.66 19.01
CA ASP A 58 25.92 6.07 18.58
C ASP A 58 26.55 5.01 17.68
N ASP A 59 27.84 5.17 17.34
CA ASP A 59 28.49 4.27 16.39
C ASP A 59 28.78 2.88 17.02
N SER A 60 28.73 2.74 18.36
CA SER A 60 28.95 1.48 19.07
C SER A 60 27.67 0.62 19.15
N ASN A 61 26.48 1.24 19.06
CA ASN A 61 25.19 0.56 19.20
C ASN A 61 24.22 0.80 18.03
N SER A 62 24.73 1.24 16.87
CA SER A 62 23.94 1.56 15.68
C SER A 62 23.10 0.37 15.19
N GLY A 63 21.77 0.53 15.20
CA GLY A 63 20.79 -0.48 14.85
C GLY A 63 20.13 -1.18 16.04
N ILE A 64 20.50 -0.80 17.29
CA ILE A 64 19.95 -1.42 18.49
C ILE A 64 18.43 -1.14 18.64
N SER A 65 17.95 0.03 18.22
CA SER A 65 16.52 0.37 18.25
C SER A 65 15.70 -0.55 17.35
N HIS A 66 16.16 -0.77 16.12
CA HIS A 66 15.52 -1.66 15.15
C HIS A 66 15.63 -3.12 15.60
N PHE A 67 16.77 -3.55 16.11
CA PHE A 67 16.91 -4.92 16.61
C PHE A 67 16.02 -5.16 17.83
N LEU A 68 15.88 -4.20 18.74
CA LEU A 68 14.97 -4.27 19.88
C LEU A 68 13.50 -4.35 19.42
N GLU A 69 13.13 -3.66 18.35
CA GLU A 69 11.81 -3.76 17.74
C GLU A 69 11.44 -5.21 17.40
N HIS A 70 12.34 -5.96 16.74
CA HIS A 70 12.14 -7.38 16.44
C HIS A 70 11.99 -8.25 17.69
N LEU A 71 12.64 -7.87 18.79
CA LEU A 71 12.73 -8.67 20.02
C LEU A 71 11.50 -8.49 20.93
N PHE A 72 10.73 -7.42 20.80
CA PHE A 72 9.51 -7.23 21.58
C PHE A 72 8.48 -8.33 21.34
N PHE A 73 8.39 -8.87 20.14
CA PHE A 73 7.48 -9.96 19.78
C PHE A 73 7.94 -11.34 20.26
N LYS A 74 9.07 -11.43 20.99
CA LYS A 74 9.70 -12.73 21.38
C LYS A 74 9.40 -13.16 22.81
N GLY A 75 8.39 -12.56 23.44
CA GLY A 75 7.81 -13.00 24.70
C GLY A 75 8.13 -12.15 25.91
N THR A 76 7.30 -12.33 26.93
CA THR A 76 7.37 -11.72 28.25
C THR A 76 7.44 -12.80 29.34
N GLU A 77 7.38 -12.40 30.61
CA GLU A 77 7.30 -13.35 31.74
C GLU A 77 6.01 -14.17 31.72
N THR A 78 4.92 -13.56 31.27
CA THR A 78 3.56 -14.16 31.27
C THR A 78 3.20 -14.80 29.94
N HIS A 79 3.81 -14.40 28.83
CA HIS A 79 3.54 -14.88 27.49
C HIS A 79 4.85 -15.33 26.81
N PRO A 80 5.10 -16.65 26.67
CA PRO A 80 6.24 -17.18 25.95
C PRO A 80 6.29 -16.76 24.48
N THR A 81 7.43 -16.93 23.82
CA THR A 81 7.64 -16.65 22.40
C THR A 81 6.54 -17.26 21.52
N GLY A 82 5.94 -16.44 20.68
CA GLY A 82 4.88 -16.79 19.74
C GLY A 82 3.46 -16.75 20.34
N ASP A 83 3.28 -16.53 21.63
CA ASP A 83 1.94 -16.44 22.23
C ASP A 83 1.23 -15.13 21.85
N PHE A 84 1.95 -14.00 21.78
CA PHE A 84 1.37 -12.73 21.32
C PHE A 84 0.77 -12.86 19.93
N ASP A 85 1.58 -13.30 18.96
CA ASP A 85 1.16 -13.48 17.58
C ASP A 85 -0.05 -14.43 17.52
N LYS A 86 0.04 -15.56 18.23
CA LYS A 86 -1.00 -16.56 18.24
C LYS A 86 -2.32 -16.05 18.81
N ILE A 87 -2.30 -15.33 19.94
CA ILE A 87 -3.52 -14.82 20.59
C ILE A 87 -4.13 -13.71 19.71
N LEU A 88 -3.34 -12.76 19.25
CA LEU A 88 -3.80 -11.61 18.46
C LEU A 88 -4.28 -12.04 17.07
N GLU A 89 -3.47 -12.82 16.36
CA GLU A 89 -3.80 -13.33 15.04
C GLU A 89 -5.02 -14.25 15.05
N SER A 90 -5.21 -15.07 16.11
CA SER A 90 -6.42 -15.90 16.27
C SER A 90 -7.71 -15.09 16.39
N LYS A 91 -7.61 -13.80 16.63
CA LYS A 91 -8.73 -12.84 16.69
C LYS A 91 -8.80 -11.93 15.48
N GLY A 92 -7.97 -12.19 14.47
CA GLY A 92 -7.89 -11.42 13.23
C GLY A 92 -7.22 -10.06 13.39
N ALA A 93 -6.38 -9.87 14.41
CA ALA A 93 -5.62 -8.65 14.57
C ALA A 93 -4.56 -8.49 13.46
N ILE A 94 -4.35 -7.26 13.04
CA ILE A 94 -3.18 -6.83 12.27
C ILE A 94 -2.22 -6.16 13.25
N THR A 95 -1.01 -6.68 13.34
CA THR A 95 0.05 -6.16 14.23
C THR A 95 1.27 -5.81 13.42
N ASN A 96 1.91 -4.70 13.76
CA ASN A 96 3.21 -4.34 13.18
C ASN A 96 3.93 -3.34 14.07
N ALA A 97 5.20 -3.07 13.73
CA ALA A 97 6.01 -2.03 14.33
C ALA A 97 6.88 -1.35 13.27
N ALA A 98 7.40 -0.18 13.58
CA ALA A 98 8.36 0.49 12.73
C ALA A 98 9.30 1.38 13.56
N THR A 99 10.57 1.28 13.26
CA THR A 99 11.62 2.15 13.80
C THR A 99 11.96 3.24 12.77
N SER A 100 12.06 4.48 13.24
CA SER A 100 12.45 5.63 12.45
C SER A 100 13.67 6.32 13.08
N LYS A 101 13.97 7.52 12.61
CA LYS A 101 15.07 8.32 13.19
C LYS A 101 14.74 8.83 14.58
N ASP A 102 13.53 9.35 14.79
CA ASP A 102 13.10 10.05 16.02
C ASP A 102 12.25 9.20 16.95
N PHE A 103 11.72 8.06 16.47
CA PHE A 103 10.78 7.25 17.23
C PHE A 103 10.80 5.78 16.79
N THR A 104 10.23 4.93 17.65
CA THR A 104 9.76 3.58 17.31
C THR A 104 8.29 3.49 17.72
N HIS A 105 7.44 2.84 16.93
CA HIS A 105 6.05 2.64 17.31
C HIS A 105 5.59 1.20 17.05
N TYR A 106 4.59 0.79 17.80
CA TYR A 106 4.01 -0.56 17.80
C TYR A 106 2.51 -0.43 17.75
N TYR A 107 1.86 -1.09 16.79
CA TYR A 107 0.42 -0.97 16.67
C TYR A 107 -0.31 -2.30 16.47
N ILE A 108 -1.57 -2.31 16.94
CA ILE A 108 -2.52 -3.40 16.79
C ILE A 108 -3.82 -2.81 16.25
N THR A 109 -4.30 -3.31 15.11
CA THR A 109 -5.65 -3.05 14.62
C THR A 109 -6.47 -4.32 14.76
N ILE A 110 -7.63 -4.24 15.43
CA ILE A 110 -8.43 -5.41 15.80
C ILE A 110 -9.92 -5.06 15.89
N SER A 111 -10.80 -6.07 15.85
CA SER A 111 -12.22 -5.86 16.18
C SER A 111 -12.38 -5.36 17.61
N SER A 112 -13.21 -4.30 17.81
CA SER A 112 -13.41 -3.62 19.12
C SER A 112 -13.85 -4.54 20.24
N LYS A 113 -14.52 -5.66 19.94
CA LYS A 113 -14.89 -6.68 20.95
C LYS A 113 -13.70 -7.33 21.66
N TYR A 114 -12.49 -7.18 21.13
CA TYR A 114 -11.25 -7.75 21.68
C TYR A 114 -10.30 -6.67 22.23
N PHE A 115 -10.77 -5.43 22.33
CA PHE A 115 -9.97 -4.27 22.74
C PHE A 115 -9.19 -4.51 24.03
N ASP A 116 -9.87 -4.93 25.12
CA ASP A 116 -9.25 -5.09 26.45
C ASP A 116 -8.10 -6.10 26.40
N LYS A 117 -8.31 -7.24 25.73
CA LYS A 117 -7.26 -8.26 25.60
C LYS A 117 -6.10 -7.81 24.70
N ALA A 118 -6.38 -7.06 23.65
CA ALA A 118 -5.35 -6.50 22.79
C ALA A 118 -4.51 -5.46 23.53
N LEU A 119 -5.14 -4.59 24.33
CA LEU A 119 -4.45 -3.58 25.13
C LEU A 119 -3.58 -4.20 26.22
N GLU A 120 -4.10 -5.19 26.96
CA GLU A 120 -3.36 -5.96 27.97
C GLU A 120 -2.09 -6.57 27.38
N LEU A 121 -2.21 -7.29 26.26
CA LEU A 121 -1.08 -7.90 25.56
C LEU A 121 -0.09 -6.86 25.05
N HIS A 122 -0.59 -5.76 24.48
CA HIS A 122 0.24 -4.67 23.99
C HIS A 122 1.08 -4.02 25.11
N ALA A 123 0.44 -3.78 26.25
CA ALA A 123 1.11 -3.24 27.42
C ALA A 123 2.15 -4.22 28.00
N ASP A 124 1.80 -5.50 28.12
CA ASP A 124 2.73 -6.52 28.61
C ASP A 124 3.97 -6.65 27.71
N MET A 125 3.77 -6.69 26.40
CA MET A 125 4.87 -6.72 25.42
C MET A 125 5.82 -5.54 25.59
N LEU A 126 5.31 -4.32 25.73
CA LEU A 126 6.12 -3.10 25.82
C LEU A 126 6.78 -2.90 27.19
N LEU A 127 6.16 -3.40 28.27
CA LEU A 127 6.61 -3.14 29.63
C LEU A 127 7.44 -4.28 30.25
N HIS A 128 7.34 -5.51 29.72
CA HIS A 128 7.95 -6.69 30.33
C HIS A 128 8.71 -7.62 29.35
N PRO A 129 9.42 -7.08 28.34
CA PRO A 129 10.12 -7.92 27.35
C PRO A 129 11.21 -8.75 28.03
N GLN A 130 11.27 -10.04 27.73
CA GLN A 130 12.28 -10.97 28.28
C GLN A 130 13.54 -11.09 27.42
N VAL A 131 13.46 -10.80 26.13
CA VAL A 131 14.58 -10.96 25.18
C VAL A 131 15.29 -12.30 25.38
N PRO A 132 14.64 -13.46 25.14
CA PRO A 132 15.26 -14.76 25.38
C PRO A 132 16.49 -14.94 24.49
N ARG A 133 17.63 -15.39 25.04
CA ARG A 133 18.91 -15.50 24.30
C ARG A 133 18.78 -16.28 22.99
N LYS A 134 18.07 -17.41 23.04
CA LYS A 134 17.87 -18.27 21.85
C LYS A 134 17.12 -17.52 20.75
N GLU A 135 16.09 -16.78 21.08
CA GLU A 135 15.30 -16.01 20.11
C GLU A 135 16.07 -14.78 19.60
N MET A 136 16.81 -14.11 20.47
CA MET A 136 17.71 -13.02 20.08
C MET A 136 18.71 -13.46 18.99
N GLU A 137 19.33 -14.65 19.16
CA GLU A 137 20.29 -15.15 18.17
C GLU A 137 19.62 -15.56 16.83
N LYS A 138 18.35 -15.96 16.85
CA LYS A 138 17.59 -16.18 15.63
C LYS A 138 17.25 -14.86 14.91
N GLU A 139 16.74 -13.89 15.67
CA GLU A 139 16.38 -12.57 15.10
C GLU A 139 17.61 -11.80 14.64
N ARG A 140 18.76 -11.95 15.30
CA ARG A 140 20.04 -11.41 14.81
C ARG A 140 20.31 -11.81 13.37
N LYS A 141 20.11 -13.09 13.03
CA LYS A 141 20.29 -13.57 11.65
C LYS A 141 19.27 -12.95 10.69
N VAL A 142 18.02 -12.79 11.13
CA VAL A 142 16.97 -12.13 10.33
C VAL A 142 17.35 -10.68 10.02
N VAL A 143 17.77 -9.91 11.03
CA VAL A 143 18.17 -8.50 10.82
C VAL A 143 19.41 -8.41 9.93
N LEU A 144 20.39 -9.32 10.05
CA LEU A 144 21.55 -9.36 9.15
C LEU A 144 21.15 -9.66 7.69
N GLU A 145 20.16 -10.54 7.47
CA GLU A 145 19.62 -10.80 6.13
C GLU A 145 18.84 -9.58 5.58
N GLU A 146 18.16 -8.82 6.44
CA GLU A 146 17.50 -7.58 6.03
C GLU A 146 18.52 -6.50 5.63
N ILE A 147 19.61 -6.35 6.38
CA ILE A 147 20.73 -5.47 6.01
C ILE A 147 21.32 -5.88 4.65
N ALA A 148 21.49 -7.19 4.41
CA ALA A 148 21.98 -7.70 3.13
C ALA A 148 20.99 -7.45 1.99
N LYS A 149 19.68 -7.56 2.24
CA LYS A 149 18.61 -7.25 1.29
C LYS A 149 18.62 -5.77 0.91
N ASP A 150 18.74 -4.87 1.91
CA ASP A 150 18.79 -3.43 1.68
C ASP A 150 20.00 -3.02 0.85
N ALA A 151 21.15 -3.68 1.04
CA ALA A 151 22.34 -3.49 0.22
C ALA A 151 22.18 -3.89 -1.26
N ASN A 152 21.11 -4.61 -1.62
CA ASN A 152 20.77 -4.95 -3.02
C ASN A 152 19.70 -4.02 -3.61
N SER A 153 19.14 -3.09 -2.83
CA SER A 153 18.12 -2.14 -3.28
C SER A 153 18.75 -0.85 -3.81
N PRO A 154 18.68 -0.54 -5.12
CA PRO A 154 19.22 0.71 -5.65
C PRO A 154 18.60 1.95 -4.99
N VAL A 155 17.33 1.90 -4.64
CA VAL A 155 16.62 3.01 -3.99
C VAL A 155 17.17 3.25 -2.59
N ASN A 156 17.36 2.18 -1.80
CA ASN A 156 17.88 2.27 -0.43
C ASN A 156 19.33 2.79 -0.42
N ILE A 157 20.19 2.26 -1.29
CA ILE A 157 21.57 2.74 -1.42
C ILE A 157 21.63 4.20 -1.89
N CYS A 158 20.74 4.60 -2.82
CA CYS A 158 20.63 5.98 -3.25
C CYS A 158 20.25 6.91 -2.10
N TYR A 159 19.28 6.51 -1.25
CA TYR A 159 18.85 7.26 -0.08
C TYR A 159 19.91 7.31 1.03
N GLU A 160 20.61 6.19 1.29
CA GLU A 160 21.73 6.15 2.24
C GLU A 160 22.87 7.09 1.84
N ASN A 161 23.29 7.03 0.58
CA ASN A 161 24.29 7.92 0.04
C ASN A 161 23.85 9.39 0.16
N LEU A 162 22.57 9.68 -0.09
CA LEU A 162 22.01 11.03 0.06
C LEU A 162 22.12 11.51 1.51
N ASN A 163 21.71 10.70 2.50
CA ASN A 163 21.79 11.06 3.92
C ASN A 163 23.24 11.32 4.39
N ASN A 164 24.19 10.51 3.93
CA ASN A 164 25.61 10.69 4.22
C ASN A 164 26.19 12.00 3.61
N LEU A 165 25.60 12.48 2.52
CA LEU A 165 25.93 13.77 1.92
C LEU A 165 25.27 14.94 2.65
N LEU A 166 24.02 14.77 3.11
CA LEU A 166 23.24 15.82 3.77
C LEU A 166 23.73 16.08 5.21
N TYR A 167 24.07 15.03 5.96
CA TYR A 167 24.48 15.12 7.36
C TYR A 167 25.93 14.71 7.55
N THR A 168 26.66 15.49 8.34
CA THR A 168 28.08 15.21 8.69
C THR A 168 28.23 14.78 10.15
N THR A 169 27.57 15.48 11.06
CA THR A 169 27.67 15.27 12.52
C THR A 169 26.36 14.86 13.16
N HIS A 170 25.21 15.29 12.57
CA HIS A 170 23.90 14.98 13.14
C HIS A 170 23.60 13.48 13.02
N PRO A 171 23.02 12.83 14.05
CA PRO A 171 22.66 11.41 14.01
C PRO A 171 21.76 10.98 12.87
N TYR A 172 21.04 11.87 12.22
CA TYR A 172 20.23 11.56 11.03
C TYR A 172 21.03 10.98 9.85
N LYS A 173 22.36 11.07 9.88
CA LYS A 173 23.24 10.36 8.92
C LYS A 173 23.15 8.84 9.04
N ARG A 174 22.86 8.30 10.27
CA ARG A 174 22.87 6.85 10.53
C ARG A 174 21.73 6.14 9.83
N LYS A 175 21.99 4.90 9.44
CA LYS A 175 20.94 3.99 9.00
C LYS A 175 20.06 3.60 10.17
N VAL A 176 18.75 3.51 9.97
CA VAL A 176 17.83 3.02 11.02
C VAL A 176 18.09 1.54 11.31
N ILE A 177 18.29 0.74 10.26
CA ILE A 177 18.62 -0.70 10.39
C ILE A 177 20.00 -0.96 11.01
N GLY A 178 20.88 0.06 11.08
CA GLY A 178 22.19 0.01 11.68
C GLY A 178 23.29 -0.62 10.82
N SER A 179 24.37 -1.05 11.48
CA SER A 179 25.50 -1.70 10.82
C SER A 179 25.56 -3.19 11.15
N ALA A 180 25.84 -4.03 10.14
CA ALA A 180 26.00 -5.47 10.33
C ALA A 180 26.98 -5.80 11.46
N LYS A 181 28.13 -5.10 11.50
CA LYS A 181 29.17 -5.31 12.53
C LYS A 181 28.64 -5.10 13.97
N VAL A 182 27.78 -4.11 14.19
CA VAL A 182 27.18 -3.85 15.51
C VAL A 182 26.15 -4.92 15.83
N VAL A 183 25.21 -5.18 14.88
CA VAL A 183 24.16 -6.19 15.05
C VAL A 183 24.74 -7.58 15.31
N GLU A 184 25.85 -7.95 14.66
CA GLU A 184 26.58 -9.22 14.90
C GLU A 184 27.08 -9.38 16.33
N ASN A 185 27.47 -8.29 16.99
CA ASN A 185 28.22 -8.34 18.24
C ASN A 185 27.47 -7.81 19.47
N VAL A 186 26.37 -7.07 19.29
CA VAL A 186 25.63 -6.50 20.42
C VAL A 186 25.12 -7.61 21.35
N SER A 187 25.38 -7.45 22.64
CA SER A 187 24.97 -8.42 23.65
C SER A 187 23.54 -8.22 24.12
N ARG A 188 22.95 -9.28 24.70
CA ARG A 188 21.63 -9.21 25.34
C ARG A 188 21.59 -8.16 26.48
N GLU A 189 22.66 -8.02 27.19
CA GLU A 189 22.75 -7.07 28.30
C GLU A 189 22.72 -5.62 27.80
N GLU A 190 23.42 -5.31 26.73
CA GLU A 190 23.37 -3.99 26.07
C GLU A 190 21.95 -3.68 25.57
N ILE A 191 21.25 -4.63 24.95
CA ILE A 191 19.86 -4.47 24.50
C ILE A 191 18.94 -4.19 25.69
N LEU A 192 19.01 -4.96 26.76
CA LEU A 192 18.20 -4.74 27.96
C LEU A 192 18.54 -3.44 28.70
N ASN A 193 19.79 -3.01 28.69
CA ASN A 193 20.20 -1.71 29.22
C ASN A 193 19.63 -0.57 28.37
N TYR A 194 19.68 -0.70 27.03
CA TYR A 194 19.07 0.27 26.13
C TYR A 194 17.56 0.37 26.33
N TYR A 195 16.87 -0.78 26.46
CA TYR A 195 15.46 -0.83 26.80
C TYR A 195 15.16 -0.08 28.12
N LYS A 196 15.87 -0.37 29.20
CA LYS A 196 15.68 0.29 30.51
C LYS A 196 15.90 1.80 30.45
N GLN A 197 16.81 2.27 29.60
CA GLN A 197 17.12 3.69 29.44
C GLN A 197 16.06 4.46 28.66
N HIS A 198 15.32 3.82 27.76
CA HIS A 198 14.49 4.51 26.79
C HIS A 198 12.99 4.14 26.85
N TYR A 199 12.65 2.93 27.32
CA TYR A 199 11.29 2.42 27.29
C TYR A 199 10.61 2.51 28.68
N ALA A 200 10.07 3.68 28.95
CA ALA A 200 9.23 3.92 30.14
C ALA A 200 7.96 4.68 29.73
N PRO A 201 6.84 4.54 30.47
CA PRO A 201 5.60 5.25 30.15
C PRO A 201 5.77 6.76 29.92
N SER A 202 6.66 7.41 30.65
CA SER A 202 6.96 8.85 30.51
C SER A 202 7.53 9.24 29.13
N ASN A 203 8.08 8.27 28.39
CA ASN A 203 8.60 8.42 27.02
C ASN A 203 7.63 7.90 25.97
N MET A 204 6.44 7.42 26.38
CA MET A 204 5.45 6.80 25.52
C MET A 204 4.26 7.75 25.27
N THR A 205 3.73 7.66 24.04
CA THR A 205 2.46 8.26 23.64
C THR A 205 1.61 7.13 23.07
N THR A 206 0.49 6.79 23.71
CA THR A 206 -0.44 5.77 23.22
C THR A 206 -1.66 6.42 22.60
N ILE A 207 -1.96 6.05 21.36
CA ILE A 207 -3.07 6.53 20.55
C ILE A 207 -4.08 5.39 20.43
N ILE A 208 -5.36 5.67 20.72
CA ILE A 208 -6.46 4.73 20.58
C ILE A 208 -7.53 5.37 19.71
N ILE A 209 -7.75 4.79 18.53
CA ILE A 209 -8.74 5.28 17.56
C ILE A 209 -9.68 4.15 17.17
N GLY A 210 -10.98 4.36 17.27
CA GLY A 210 -11.97 3.38 16.83
C GLY A 210 -13.23 3.28 17.69
N ASP A 211 -13.95 2.17 17.54
CA ASP A 211 -15.21 1.94 18.25
C ASP A 211 -14.95 1.45 19.68
N VAL A 212 -14.55 2.38 20.54
CA VAL A 212 -14.31 2.14 21.96
C VAL A 212 -14.77 3.34 22.78
N ASP A 213 -15.35 3.08 23.95
CA ASP A 213 -15.72 4.17 24.87
C ASP A 213 -14.46 4.81 25.46
N PRO A 214 -14.29 6.16 25.37
CA PRO A 214 -13.07 6.83 25.83
C PRO A 214 -12.80 6.69 27.33
N GLN A 215 -13.82 6.60 28.18
CA GLN A 215 -13.65 6.44 29.63
C GLN A 215 -13.21 5.01 29.96
N HIS A 216 -13.80 4.02 29.28
CA HIS A 216 -13.38 2.63 29.38
C HIS A 216 -11.94 2.45 28.93
N ALA A 217 -11.58 2.94 27.75
CA ALA A 217 -10.21 2.88 27.24
C ALA A 217 -9.19 3.54 28.19
N LEU A 218 -9.53 4.70 28.75
CA LEU A 218 -8.69 5.37 29.73
C LEU A 218 -8.51 4.56 31.03
N ALA A 219 -9.55 3.87 31.49
CA ALA A 219 -9.48 3.04 32.69
C ALA A 219 -8.58 1.81 32.47
N GLU A 220 -8.73 1.13 31.32
CA GLU A 220 -7.91 -0.03 30.98
C GLU A 220 -6.43 0.36 30.73
N ILE A 221 -6.13 1.48 30.07
CA ILE A 221 -4.76 1.99 29.94
C ILE A 221 -4.12 2.26 31.32
N LYS A 222 -4.82 2.87 32.24
CA LYS A 222 -4.30 3.12 33.58
C LYS A 222 -3.98 1.84 34.36
N LYS A 223 -4.76 0.81 34.13
CA LYS A 223 -4.57 -0.52 34.72
C LYS A 223 -3.37 -1.23 34.10
N ASP A 224 -3.29 -1.28 32.77
CA ASP A 224 -2.35 -2.11 32.04
C ASP A 224 -0.95 -1.47 31.90
N PHE A 225 -0.87 -0.15 31.73
CA PHE A 225 0.41 0.61 31.75
C PHE A 225 0.80 1.08 33.16
N ASN A 226 0.61 0.28 34.16
CA ASN A 226 0.74 0.58 35.58
C ASN A 226 2.20 0.57 36.11
N LYS A 227 3.16 1.11 35.36
CA LYS A 227 4.54 1.33 35.86
C LYS A 227 4.71 2.72 36.46
N PRO A 228 5.56 2.87 37.51
CA PRO A 228 5.81 4.18 38.10
C PRO A 228 6.49 5.13 37.11
N TYR A 229 6.40 6.43 37.40
CA TYR A 229 7.11 7.44 36.64
C TYR A 229 8.65 7.19 36.68
N GLN A 230 9.24 7.20 35.50
CA GLN A 230 10.68 7.17 35.29
C GLN A 230 11.08 8.36 34.40
N LYS A 231 12.04 9.16 34.88
CA LYS A 231 12.57 10.26 34.09
C LYS A 231 13.47 9.73 32.98
N ILE A 232 13.05 9.94 31.70
CA ILE A 232 13.89 9.64 30.55
C ILE A 232 14.57 10.93 30.07
N SER A 233 15.85 10.84 29.75
CA SER A 233 16.65 11.93 29.19
C SER A 233 16.93 11.65 27.73
N ASN A 234 16.17 12.27 26.83
CA ASN A 234 16.45 12.20 25.39
C ASN A 234 17.57 13.19 25.03
N PRO A 235 18.55 12.78 24.22
CA PRO A 235 19.65 13.64 23.81
C PRO A 235 19.14 14.84 23.01
N LYS A 236 19.83 15.96 23.15
CA LYS A 236 19.58 17.16 22.33
C LYS A 236 20.79 17.34 21.42
N TYR A 237 20.53 17.37 20.13
CA TYR A 237 21.57 17.56 19.14
C TYR A 237 21.55 19.00 18.62
N LYS A 238 22.74 19.49 18.26
CA LYS A 238 22.88 20.78 17.60
C LYS A 238 22.45 20.62 16.14
N LYS A 239 21.51 21.43 15.70
CA LYS A 239 21.13 21.49 14.27
C LYS A 239 22.37 21.79 13.42
N GLU A 240 22.56 21.01 12.36
CA GLU A 240 23.61 21.33 11.39
C GLU A 240 23.17 22.55 10.56
N ARG A 241 24.14 23.33 10.09
CA ARG A 241 23.88 24.39 9.12
C ARG A 241 23.54 23.79 7.75
N MET A 242 22.75 24.53 6.95
CA MET A 242 22.53 24.18 5.54
C MET A 242 23.87 23.98 4.84
N LEU A 243 23.88 23.13 3.81
CA LEU A 243 25.08 22.92 3.02
C LEU A 243 25.57 24.22 2.39
N SER A 244 26.88 24.48 2.42
CA SER A 244 27.53 25.64 1.82
C SER A 244 27.95 25.43 0.37
N SER A 245 27.98 24.17 -0.08
CA SER A 245 28.26 23.76 -1.46
C SER A 245 27.51 22.48 -1.80
N GLN A 246 27.17 22.32 -3.08
CA GLN A 246 26.54 21.08 -3.58
C GLN A 246 27.46 19.90 -3.34
N LYS A 247 26.88 18.81 -2.79
CA LYS A 247 27.57 17.51 -2.63
C LYS A 247 27.03 16.50 -3.63
N ARG A 248 27.87 15.55 -4.06
CA ARG A 248 27.50 14.56 -5.07
C ARG A 248 28.15 13.21 -4.81
N ASN A 249 27.38 12.15 -5.06
CA ASN A 249 27.84 10.77 -5.13
C ASN A 249 27.26 10.11 -6.40
N VAL A 250 28.09 9.32 -7.09
CA VAL A 250 27.65 8.47 -8.20
C VAL A 250 28.16 7.07 -7.92
N SER A 251 27.26 6.09 -7.88
CA SER A 251 27.58 4.69 -7.67
C SER A 251 26.98 3.84 -8.78
N TYR A 252 27.50 2.65 -8.98
CA TYR A 252 27.07 1.72 -10.02
C TYR A 252 26.55 0.42 -9.40
N MET A 253 25.42 -0.08 -9.89
CA MET A 253 24.79 -1.30 -9.43
C MET A 253 24.28 -2.10 -10.64
N PRO A 254 24.10 -3.44 -10.53
CA PRO A 254 23.55 -4.28 -11.60
C PRO A 254 22.04 -4.03 -11.80
N THR A 255 21.67 -2.84 -12.25
CA THR A 255 20.29 -2.39 -12.51
C THR A 255 20.07 -2.15 -14.01
N GLN A 256 18.81 -1.97 -14.43
CA GLN A 256 18.45 -1.69 -15.84
C GLN A 256 18.20 -0.19 -16.07
N THR A 257 17.92 0.57 -15.02
CA THR A 257 17.59 1.98 -15.06
C THR A 257 18.47 2.78 -14.10
N GLY A 258 18.58 4.11 -14.31
CA GLY A 258 19.25 5.01 -13.39
C GLY A 258 18.29 5.49 -12.28
N TYR A 259 18.82 5.67 -11.08
CA TYR A 259 18.12 6.25 -9.94
C TYR A 259 18.85 7.51 -9.51
N MET A 260 18.11 8.58 -9.24
CA MET A 260 18.65 9.85 -8.72
C MET A 260 17.78 10.33 -7.57
N MET A 261 18.42 10.74 -6.50
CA MET A 261 17.81 11.48 -5.42
C MET A 261 18.54 12.80 -5.23
N ILE A 262 17.77 13.89 -5.27
CA ILE A 262 18.26 15.25 -4.95
C ILE A 262 17.61 15.67 -3.65
N GLY A 263 18.40 15.87 -2.60
CA GLY A 263 17.92 16.30 -1.30
C GLY A 263 18.40 17.70 -0.96
N PHE A 264 17.54 18.48 -0.32
CA PHE A 264 17.83 19.79 0.24
C PHE A 264 17.47 19.76 1.71
N ARG A 265 18.36 20.24 2.60
CA ARG A 265 17.98 20.39 4.00
C ARG A 265 17.03 21.55 4.17
N ASP A 266 16.00 21.36 4.98
CA ASP A 266 14.95 22.35 5.11
C ASP A 266 14.43 22.49 6.56
N ALA A 267 13.16 22.79 6.76
CA ALA A 267 12.55 23.12 8.03
C ALA A 267 12.15 21.88 8.84
N ASP A 268 12.34 21.93 10.14
CA ASP A 268 11.79 20.93 11.08
C ASP A 268 10.26 21.04 11.20
N ILE A 269 9.62 20.02 11.78
CA ILE A 269 8.17 19.90 11.93
C ILE A 269 7.52 21.07 12.70
N SER A 270 8.26 21.76 13.56
CA SER A 270 7.73 22.88 14.35
C SER A 270 7.68 24.20 13.57
N SER A 271 8.32 24.25 12.41
CA SER A 271 8.43 25.44 11.58
C SER A 271 7.14 25.72 10.79
N ASN A 272 6.77 27.00 10.69
CA ASN A 272 5.68 27.40 9.80
C ASN A 272 6.04 27.26 8.30
N ASP A 273 7.32 27.14 7.95
CA ASP A 273 7.76 26.92 6.56
C ASP A 273 7.36 25.53 6.04
N THR A 274 7.15 24.54 6.93
CA THR A 274 6.76 23.17 6.59
C THR A 274 5.52 23.11 5.72
N TYR A 275 4.48 23.89 6.04
CA TYR A 275 3.24 23.92 5.24
C TYR A 275 3.46 24.43 3.81
N ALA A 276 4.31 25.45 3.65
CA ALA A 276 4.66 25.96 2.34
C ALA A 276 5.57 24.98 1.56
N LEU A 277 6.42 24.22 2.26
CA LEU A 277 7.25 23.16 1.66
C LEU A 277 6.41 21.97 1.22
N ASP A 278 5.37 21.57 1.97
CA ASP A 278 4.43 20.51 1.58
C ASP A 278 3.67 20.89 0.30
N VAL A 279 3.16 22.12 0.24
CA VAL A 279 2.50 22.64 -0.98
C VAL A 279 3.48 22.74 -2.14
N LEU A 280 4.72 23.17 -1.91
CA LEU A 280 5.78 23.22 -2.93
C LEU A 280 6.14 21.83 -3.45
N ALA A 281 6.23 20.82 -2.56
CA ALA A 281 6.49 19.44 -2.95
C ALA A 281 5.37 18.90 -3.85
N THR A 282 4.11 19.19 -3.51
CA THR A 282 2.95 18.84 -4.31
C THR A 282 2.99 19.51 -5.68
N ILE A 283 3.22 20.80 -5.76
CA ILE A 283 3.34 21.53 -7.04
C ILE A 283 4.48 20.97 -7.91
N LEU A 284 5.61 20.61 -7.29
CA LEU A 284 6.76 20.09 -8.02
C LEU A 284 6.59 18.67 -8.49
N GLY A 285 6.11 17.75 -7.63
CA GLY A 285 6.24 16.33 -7.93
C GLY A 285 5.15 15.40 -7.41
N ASN A 286 4.00 15.89 -6.90
CA ASN A 286 2.85 15.05 -6.58
C ASN A 286 1.72 15.27 -7.58
N GLY A 287 1.16 14.18 -8.10
CA GLY A 287 0.14 14.23 -9.15
C GLY A 287 0.70 14.38 -10.58
N ARG A 288 -0.16 14.08 -11.54
CA ARG A 288 0.21 14.13 -12.97
C ARG A 288 0.30 15.56 -13.51
N SER A 289 -0.37 16.52 -12.90
CA SER A 289 -0.29 17.93 -13.25
C SER A 289 0.97 18.63 -12.71
N SER A 290 1.72 17.98 -11.81
CA SER A 290 2.92 18.55 -11.19
C SER A 290 3.99 18.92 -12.20
N ARG A 291 4.76 19.98 -11.91
CA ARG A 291 5.68 20.59 -12.88
C ARG A 291 6.79 19.64 -13.34
N LEU A 292 7.37 18.87 -12.43
CA LEU A 292 8.43 17.91 -12.80
C LEU A 292 7.84 16.76 -13.61
N TYR A 293 6.65 16.26 -13.25
CA TYR A 293 5.99 15.22 -14.03
C TYR A 293 5.72 15.70 -15.44
N GLN A 294 5.10 16.87 -15.61
CA GLN A 294 4.80 17.43 -16.92
C GLN A 294 6.06 17.74 -17.73
N SER A 295 7.05 18.39 -17.13
CA SER A 295 8.25 18.79 -17.86
C SER A 295 9.17 17.62 -18.21
N LEU A 296 9.45 16.72 -17.24
CA LEU A 296 10.46 15.68 -17.42
C LEU A 296 9.90 14.37 -17.96
N LYS A 297 8.67 13.99 -17.54
CA LYS A 297 8.07 12.74 -17.96
C LYS A 297 7.25 12.91 -19.24
N GLU A 298 6.31 13.84 -19.28
CA GLU A 298 5.38 13.99 -20.41
C GLU A 298 6.04 14.71 -21.61
N GLN A 299 6.63 15.88 -21.38
CA GLN A 299 7.16 16.71 -22.49
C GLN A 299 8.55 16.26 -22.98
N LYS A 300 9.51 16.05 -22.06
CA LYS A 300 10.90 15.75 -22.42
C LYS A 300 11.25 14.26 -22.42
N GLN A 301 10.40 13.42 -21.85
CA GLN A 301 10.58 11.95 -21.78
C GLN A 301 11.94 11.52 -21.19
N LEU A 302 12.41 12.26 -20.22
CA LEU A 302 13.73 12.03 -19.61
C LEU A 302 13.69 11.00 -18.48
N VAL A 303 12.50 10.76 -17.91
CA VAL A 303 12.31 9.93 -16.71
C VAL A 303 11.20 8.90 -16.88
N ASN A 304 11.35 7.74 -16.26
CA ASN A 304 10.28 6.74 -16.11
C ASN A 304 9.29 7.14 -15.00
N SER A 305 9.85 7.67 -13.90
CA SER A 305 9.08 8.25 -12.80
C SER A 305 9.85 9.39 -12.17
N ILE A 306 9.09 10.35 -11.61
CA ILE A 306 9.63 11.47 -10.85
C ILE A 306 8.62 11.86 -9.77
N SER A 307 9.13 12.19 -8.60
CA SER A 307 8.31 12.68 -7.48
C SER A 307 9.09 13.68 -6.66
N ALA A 308 8.38 14.52 -5.91
CA ALA A 308 8.96 15.38 -4.89
C ALA A 308 8.18 15.20 -3.58
N GLY A 309 8.87 15.28 -2.46
CA GLY A 309 8.27 15.17 -1.12
C GLY A 309 9.01 16.04 -0.12
N ASN A 310 8.32 16.40 0.95
CA ASN A 310 8.89 17.04 2.12
C ASN A 310 8.89 16.04 3.27
N SER A 311 10.06 15.59 3.72
CA SER A 311 10.22 14.66 4.84
C SER A 311 10.61 15.46 6.08
N THR A 312 9.63 15.79 6.89
CA THR A 312 9.80 16.64 8.07
C THR A 312 10.11 15.77 9.29
N MET A 313 11.17 16.07 10.02
CA MET A 313 11.60 15.39 11.23
C MET A 313 11.61 16.36 12.41
N LYS A 314 11.98 15.88 13.62
CA LYS A 314 11.96 16.67 14.84
C LYS A 314 12.98 17.82 14.82
N ASP A 315 14.22 17.55 14.43
CA ASP A 315 15.33 18.52 14.50
C ASP A 315 15.66 19.17 13.15
N ASP A 316 15.18 18.61 12.04
CA ASP A 316 15.47 19.07 10.67
C ASP A 316 14.43 18.52 9.68
N GLY A 317 14.50 18.90 8.41
CA GLY A 317 13.71 18.34 7.31
C GLY A 317 14.56 18.10 6.08
N ILE A 318 14.03 17.31 5.15
CA ILE A 318 14.62 17.05 3.84
C ILE A 318 13.55 17.22 2.77
N PHE A 319 13.71 18.22 1.92
CA PHE A 319 12.98 18.26 0.67
C PHE A 319 13.70 17.36 -0.32
N ILE A 320 13.01 16.31 -0.81
CA ILE A 320 13.61 15.28 -1.65
C ILE A 320 12.92 15.21 -3.01
N ILE A 321 13.72 15.06 -4.07
CA ILE A 321 13.23 14.79 -5.41
C ILE A 321 13.82 13.46 -5.86
N ASN A 322 12.94 12.51 -6.20
CA ASN A 322 13.31 11.18 -6.66
C ASN A 322 13.06 11.06 -8.16
N ALA A 323 14.00 10.50 -8.92
CA ALA A 323 13.80 10.22 -10.33
C ALA A 323 14.35 8.83 -10.70
N ASN A 324 13.60 8.10 -11.52
CA ASN A 324 14.04 6.89 -12.20
C ASN A 324 14.09 7.18 -13.71
N PHE A 325 15.16 6.83 -14.39
CA PHE A 325 15.41 7.24 -15.77
C PHE A 325 16.33 6.28 -16.52
N LEU A 326 16.42 6.46 -17.85
CA LEU A 326 17.42 5.75 -18.65
C LEU A 326 18.83 6.34 -18.41
N PRO A 327 19.87 5.50 -18.27
CA PRO A 327 21.20 5.92 -17.79
C PRO A 327 21.80 7.10 -18.51
N HIS A 328 21.63 7.16 -19.84
CA HIS A 328 22.14 8.24 -20.67
C HIS A 328 21.47 9.60 -20.45
N ASN A 329 20.35 9.64 -19.70
CA ASN A 329 19.62 10.85 -19.39
C ASN A 329 20.05 11.52 -18.07
N ALA A 330 20.92 10.90 -17.27
CA ALA A 330 21.25 11.37 -15.91
C ALA A 330 21.51 12.89 -15.83
N GLN A 331 22.41 13.42 -16.68
CA GLN A 331 22.73 14.85 -16.67
C GLN A 331 21.57 15.71 -17.17
N LYS A 332 20.79 15.21 -18.14
CA LYS A 332 19.62 15.93 -18.67
C LYS A 332 18.51 16.02 -17.61
N VAL A 333 18.29 14.94 -16.86
CA VAL A 333 17.31 14.87 -15.75
C VAL A 333 17.68 15.86 -14.66
N GLU A 334 18.93 15.84 -14.19
CA GLU A 334 19.41 16.80 -13.20
C GLU A 334 19.22 18.25 -13.64
N ASN A 335 19.67 18.59 -14.85
CA ASN A 335 19.55 19.95 -15.38
C ASN A 335 18.08 20.38 -15.52
N ALA A 336 17.20 19.48 -15.93
CA ALA A 336 15.77 19.75 -16.06
C ALA A 336 15.11 19.98 -14.70
N ILE A 337 15.46 19.20 -13.65
CA ILE A 337 14.97 19.41 -12.28
C ILE A 337 15.35 20.81 -11.78
N PHE A 338 16.64 21.17 -11.86
CA PHE A 338 17.08 22.50 -11.42
C PHE A 338 16.50 23.63 -12.27
N THR A 339 16.16 23.39 -13.54
CA THR A 339 15.45 24.36 -14.38
C THR A 339 14.03 24.63 -13.85
N GLU A 340 13.27 23.60 -13.49
CA GLU A 340 11.92 23.79 -12.93
C GLU A 340 11.96 24.48 -11.56
N ILE A 341 12.92 24.10 -10.71
CA ILE A 341 13.16 24.82 -9.43
C ILE A 341 13.46 26.31 -9.69
N SER A 342 14.32 26.60 -10.67
CA SER A 342 14.70 27.98 -11.01
C SER A 342 13.51 28.79 -11.53
N LYS A 343 12.58 28.19 -12.27
CA LYS A 343 11.34 28.86 -12.71
C LYS A 343 10.48 29.27 -11.52
N ILE A 344 10.29 28.38 -10.51
CA ILE A 344 9.54 28.71 -9.29
C ILE A 344 10.24 29.83 -8.51
N LYS A 345 11.56 29.78 -8.40
CA LYS A 345 12.34 30.83 -7.69
C LYS A 345 12.25 32.19 -8.36
N GLY A 346 12.28 32.22 -9.69
CA GLY A 346 12.20 33.45 -10.49
C GLY A 346 10.77 34.00 -10.59
N PHE A 347 9.87 33.17 -11.08
CA PHE A 347 8.53 33.61 -11.48
C PHE A 347 7.43 33.25 -10.45
N GLY A 348 7.72 32.36 -9.47
CA GLY A 348 6.72 31.87 -8.53
C GLY A 348 5.85 30.75 -9.13
N VAL A 349 4.65 30.59 -8.57
CA VAL A 349 3.64 29.63 -9.01
C VAL A 349 2.35 30.35 -9.39
N SER A 350 1.54 29.77 -10.27
CA SER A 350 0.23 30.33 -10.62
C SER A 350 -0.80 30.05 -9.54
N ASP A 351 -1.87 30.83 -9.50
CA ASP A 351 -3.00 30.59 -8.60
C ASP A 351 -3.64 29.22 -8.87
N THR A 352 -3.63 28.76 -10.13
CA THR A 352 -4.09 27.43 -10.53
C THR A 352 -3.21 26.34 -9.93
N ASP A 353 -1.87 26.40 -10.03
CA ASP A 353 -0.97 25.44 -9.41
C ASP A 353 -1.19 25.36 -7.90
N LEU A 354 -1.35 26.53 -7.26
CA LEU A 354 -1.58 26.63 -5.82
C LEU A 354 -2.92 26.00 -5.41
N LYS A 355 -3.99 26.29 -6.16
CA LYS A 355 -5.32 25.72 -5.93
C LYS A 355 -5.32 24.21 -6.05
N ILE A 356 -4.73 23.67 -7.13
CA ILE A 356 -4.63 22.24 -7.37
C ILE A 356 -3.84 21.53 -6.25
N ALA A 357 -2.67 22.04 -5.90
CA ALA A 357 -1.85 21.45 -4.84
C ALA A 357 -2.57 21.41 -3.48
N LYS A 358 -3.24 22.48 -3.11
CA LYS A 358 -4.06 22.50 -1.88
C LYS A 358 -5.19 21.49 -1.94
N LYS A 359 -5.84 21.33 -3.10
CA LYS A 359 -6.94 20.37 -3.26
C LYS A 359 -6.46 18.92 -3.21
N ILE A 360 -5.29 18.61 -3.77
CA ILE A 360 -4.64 17.31 -3.65
C ILE A 360 -4.38 16.99 -2.18
N ILE A 361 -3.71 17.89 -1.44
CA ILE A 361 -3.41 17.71 -0.01
C ILE A 361 -4.69 17.53 0.81
N GLU A 362 -5.73 18.32 0.52
CA GLU A 362 -7.03 18.21 1.18
C GLU A 362 -7.67 16.85 0.95
N SER A 363 -7.72 16.40 -0.31
CA SER A 363 -8.31 15.11 -0.70
C SER A 363 -7.53 13.94 -0.08
N ASP A 364 -6.20 13.96 -0.18
CA ASP A 364 -5.33 12.93 0.38
C ASP A 364 -5.50 12.83 1.91
N THR A 365 -5.65 13.97 2.59
CA THR A 365 -5.92 14.03 4.03
C THR A 365 -7.28 13.40 4.38
N TYR A 366 -8.33 13.69 3.60
CA TYR A 366 -9.63 13.07 3.85
C TYR A 366 -9.62 11.56 3.58
N TYR A 367 -8.96 11.11 2.52
CA TYR A 367 -8.85 9.70 2.19
C TYR A 367 -8.02 8.91 3.22
N SER A 368 -6.92 9.51 3.70
CA SER A 368 -6.13 8.92 4.79
C SER A 368 -6.98 8.73 6.06
N ARG A 369 -7.80 9.71 6.40
CA ARG A 369 -8.67 9.69 7.60
C ARG A 369 -9.90 8.79 7.52
N GLU A 370 -10.07 8.02 6.47
CA GLU A 370 -11.07 6.95 6.40
C GLU A 370 -10.67 5.73 7.25
N SER A 371 -9.37 5.50 7.43
CA SER A 371 -8.82 4.38 8.20
C SER A 371 -8.43 4.78 9.63
N VAL A 372 -8.92 4.02 10.64
CA VAL A 372 -8.56 4.24 12.06
C VAL A 372 -7.07 4.04 12.30
N SER A 373 -6.42 3.14 11.55
CA SER A 373 -4.97 2.93 11.62
C SER A 373 -4.20 4.14 11.11
N ASN A 374 -4.62 4.72 9.98
CA ASN A 374 -3.97 5.92 9.43
C ASN A 374 -4.16 7.13 10.35
N ILE A 375 -5.36 7.31 10.92
CA ILE A 375 -5.61 8.37 11.91
C ILE A 375 -4.65 8.21 13.11
N ALA A 376 -4.52 6.98 13.64
CA ALA A 376 -3.63 6.69 14.77
C ALA A 376 -2.17 7.01 14.43
N GLN A 377 -1.70 6.63 13.25
CA GLN A 377 -0.34 6.91 12.80
C GLN A 377 -0.07 8.41 12.57
N GLU A 378 -0.97 9.15 11.93
CA GLU A 378 -0.84 10.59 11.73
C GLU A 378 -0.78 11.33 13.09
N LEU A 379 -1.72 11.03 14.00
CA LEU A 379 -1.74 11.62 15.35
C LEU A 379 -0.50 11.24 16.15
N GLY A 380 -0.12 9.97 16.12
CA GLY A 380 1.05 9.47 16.83
C GLY A 380 2.34 10.14 16.37
N TYR A 381 2.54 10.25 15.06
CA TYR A 381 3.67 10.94 14.47
C TYR A 381 3.74 12.40 14.94
N VAL A 382 2.66 13.13 14.75
CA VAL A 382 2.62 14.58 15.08
C VAL A 382 2.81 14.83 16.58
N ILE A 383 2.09 14.11 17.43
CA ILE A 383 2.16 14.33 18.89
C ILE A 383 3.50 13.89 19.45
N THR A 384 4.07 12.81 18.92
CA THR A 384 5.40 12.32 19.37
C THR A 384 6.51 13.32 19.06
N LEU A 385 6.48 13.96 17.88
CA LEU A 385 7.50 14.92 17.47
C LEU A 385 7.28 16.33 18.01
N THR A 386 6.01 16.79 18.12
CA THR A 386 5.68 18.18 18.48
C THR A 386 5.17 18.33 19.92
N GLY A 387 4.62 17.27 20.51
CA GLY A 387 3.88 17.34 21.78
C GLY A 387 2.50 17.99 21.68
N ASN A 388 2.02 18.29 20.48
CA ASN A 388 0.81 19.10 20.26
C ASN A 388 -0.18 18.41 19.31
N SER A 389 -1.36 18.04 19.82
CA SER A 389 -2.45 17.47 19.02
C SER A 389 -3.13 18.50 18.09
N ASP A 390 -3.06 19.81 18.41
CA ASP A 390 -3.65 20.85 17.56
C ASP A 390 -2.99 20.96 16.19
N TYR A 391 -1.78 20.46 16.04
CA TYR A 391 -1.10 20.39 14.74
C TYR A 391 -1.95 19.60 13.73
N TYR A 392 -2.44 18.43 14.12
CA TYR A 392 -3.29 17.58 13.29
C TYR A 392 -4.58 18.31 12.86
N ASN A 393 -5.28 18.91 13.81
CA ASN A 393 -6.54 19.62 13.54
C ASN A 393 -6.35 20.92 12.73
N SER A 394 -5.22 21.61 12.91
CA SER A 394 -4.94 22.89 12.25
C SER A 394 -4.23 22.75 10.89
N TYR A 395 -3.75 21.54 10.52
CA TYR A 395 -2.91 21.31 9.35
C TYR A 395 -3.54 21.85 8.06
N LEU A 396 -4.75 21.40 7.71
CA LEU A 396 -5.45 21.85 6.50
C LEU A 396 -5.74 23.36 6.51
N ASN A 397 -6.07 23.94 7.68
CA ASN A 397 -6.26 25.36 7.81
C ASN A 397 -4.98 26.16 7.53
N LYS A 398 -3.83 25.63 7.92
CA LYS A 398 -2.51 26.23 7.65
C LYS A 398 -2.09 26.04 6.19
N ILE A 399 -2.32 24.87 5.60
CA ILE A 399 -2.15 24.61 4.17
C ILE A 399 -2.98 25.62 3.35
N ASN A 400 -4.25 25.82 3.70
CA ASN A 400 -5.13 26.74 3.00
C ASN A 400 -4.68 28.23 3.07
N LYS A 401 -3.93 28.62 4.10
CA LYS A 401 -3.37 29.97 4.24
C LYS A 401 -2.07 30.18 3.44
N VAL A 402 -1.42 29.15 2.95
CA VAL A 402 -0.18 29.27 2.13
C VAL A 402 -0.46 30.09 0.88
N THR A 403 0.43 31.03 0.57
CA THR A 403 0.33 31.92 -0.60
C THR A 403 1.41 31.61 -1.65
N ALA A 404 1.24 32.07 -2.89
CA ALA A 404 2.26 31.96 -3.93
C ALA A 404 3.59 32.63 -3.52
N ASN A 405 3.53 33.70 -2.73
CA ASN A 405 4.72 34.34 -2.18
C ASN A 405 5.44 33.47 -1.15
N ASP A 406 4.71 32.70 -0.32
CA ASP A 406 5.31 31.75 0.60
C ASP A 406 6.04 30.64 -0.15
N ILE A 407 5.45 30.10 -1.22
CA ILE A 407 6.08 29.11 -2.08
C ILE A 407 7.39 29.65 -2.69
N LYS A 408 7.34 30.86 -3.26
CA LYS A 408 8.54 31.51 -3.81
C LYS A 408 9.60 31.76 -2.74
N ARG A 409 9.21 32.15 -1.55
CA ARG A 409 10.09 32.41 -0.39
C ARG A 409 10.81 31.13 0.05
N VAL A 410 10.07 30.05 0.30
CA VAL A 410 10.69 28.77 0.75
C VAL A 410 11.53 28.14 -0.35
N ALA A 411 11.12 28.22 -1.62
CA ALA A 411 11.94 27.74 -2.73
C ALA A 411 13.29 28.50 -2.82
N ASN A 412 13.29 29.83 -2.64
CA ASN A 412 14.52 30.63 -2.63
C ASN A 412 15.39 30.36 -1.40
N LYS A 413 14.76 30.10 -0.22
CA LYS A 413 15.46 29.84 1.04
C LYS A 413 16.12 28.47 1.06
N TYR A 414 15.40 27.41 0.65
CA TYR A 414 15.83 26.02 0.85
C TYR A 414 16.35 25.34 -0.42
N LEU A 415 15.71 25.54 -1.59
CA LEU A 415 16.04 24.83 -2.84
C LEU A 415 17.16 25.55 -3.60
N THR A 416 18.28 25.79 -2.93
CA THR A 416 19.45 26.41 -3.55
C THR A 416 20.46 25.35 -4.00
N LYS A 417 21.19 25.59 -5.07
CA LYS A 417 22.20 24.65 -5.58
C LYS A 417 23.24 24.30 -4.50
N ASN A 418 23.65 25.28 -3.71
CA ASN A 418 24.61 25.06 -2.62
C ASN A 418 24.03 24.19 -1.50
N ASN A 419 22.73 24.30 -1.20
CA ASN A 419 22.06 23.48 -0.19
C ASN A 419 21.57 22.11 -0.73
N SER A 420 22.13 21.64 -1.85
CA SER A 420 21.72 20.36 -2.44
C SER A 420 22.76 19.26 -2.28
N ALA A 421 22.27 18.05 -2.08
CA ALA A 421 23.05 16.82 -2.21
C ALA A 421 22.40 15.95 -3.31
N ILE A 422 23.22 15.33 -4.14
CA ILE A 422 22.78 14.49 -5.26
C ILE A 422 23.39 13.11 -5.13
N SER A 423 22.55 12.11 -5.04
CA SER A 423 22.93 10.70 -5.10
C SER A 423 22.42 10.08 -6.38
N ILE A 424 23.26 9.36 -7.11
CA ILE A 424 22.92 8.73 -8.38
C ILE A 424 23.40 7.29 -8.38
N ILE A 425 22.51 6.38 -8.80
CA ILE A 425 22.83 4.99 -9.12
C ILE A 425 22.62 4.80 -10.62
N LEU A 426 23.56 4.22 -11.33
CA LEU A 426 23.50 4.02 -12.80
C LEU A 426 23.58 2.54 -13.20
N PRO A 427 22.95 2.15 -14.31
CA PRO A 427 23.03 0.86 -14.97
C PRO A 427 23.35 0.93 -16.49
N GLU A 428 22.92 -0.06 -17.29
CA GLU A 428 23.42 -0.32 -18.65
C GLU A 428 22.45 -0.32 -19.91
N ARG A 429 21.13 0.22 -19.96
CA ARG A 429 20.20 0.63 -21.12
C ARG A 429 19.01 -0.24 -21.68
N LYS A 430 17.81 0.18 -22.38
CA LYS A 430 17.05 1.10 -23.31
C LYS A 430 15.50 0.83 -23.65
N ASP A 431 14.55 1.45 -24.44
CA ASP A 431 13.39 2.40 -24.79
C ASP A 431 12.13 1.98 -25.73
N CYS A 432 10.81 2.50 -25.93
CA CYS A 432 9.69 3.47 -26.25
C CYS A 432 8.34 3.18 -27.08
N ILE A 433 6.97 3.67 -27.11
CA ILE A 433 5.79 4.63 -27.21
C ILE A 433 4.35 4.44 -27.98
N ALA A 434 2.96 4.95 -27.99
CA ALA A 434 1.60 5.59 -27.87
C ALA A 434 0.20 5.63 -28.71
N PRO A 435 -1.27 6.25 -28.74
CA PRO A 435 -2.67 6.40 -28.20
C PRO A 435 -4.11 6.31 -28.97
N LEU A 436 -5.57 6.41 -28.52
CA LEU A 436 -6.92 7.17 -28.32
C LEU A 436 -8.38 6.86 -28.93
N ASN A 437 -9.81 7.00 -28.49
CA ASN A 437 -11.17 7.66 -28.12
C ASN A 437 -12.64 7.28 -28.58
N ASN A 438 -14.04 7.48 -27.91
CA ASN A 438 -15.24 8.36 -27.63
C ASN A 438 -16.71 7.82 -27.46
N LYS A 439 -17.96 8.43 -26.99
CA LYS A 439 -19.09 8.65 -26.03
C LYS A 439 -20.63 8.46 -26.28
N SER A 440 -21.74 8.37 -25.22
CA SER A 440 -23.13 8.86 -24.91
C SER A 440 -24.16 8.33 -23.84
N THR A 441 -25.58 8.10 -23.62
CA THR A 441 -26.56 8.19 -22.43
C THR A 441 -27.65 7.11 -22.12
N HIS A 442 -28.39 6.90 -20.82
CA HIS A 442 -29.39 5.84 -20.38
C HIS A 442 -30.18 5.76 -19.03
N THR A 443 -30.96 4.62 -18.65
CA THR A 443 -31.91 4.29 -17.53
C THR A 443 -31.79 2.88 -16.88
N ALA A 444 -32.57 2.48 -15.78
CA ALA A 444 -32.36 1.23 -15.00
C ALA A 444 -33.59 0.52 -14.32
N ASP A 445 -33.61 -0.84 -14.19
CA ASP A 445 -34.57 -1.71 -13.48
C ASP A 445 -34.02 -2.31 -12.18
N LEU A 446 -34.86 -2.39 -11.10
CA LEU A 446 -34.53 -3.06 -9.83
C LEU A 446 -34.57 -4.59 -10.01
N ILE A 447 -33.49 -5.31 -9.65
CA ILE A 447 -33.38 -6.77 -9.74
C ILE A 447 -33.56 -7.45 -8.39
N SER A 448 -32.81 -7.02 -7.38
CA SER A 448 -32.84 -7.60 -6.03
C SER A 448 -32.19 -6.66 -4.99
N SER A 449 -32.45 -6.92 -3.71
CA SER A 449 -31.79 -6.20 -2.61
C SER A 449 -31.52 -7.15 -1.44
N ASN A 450 -30.43 -6.92 -0.70
CA ASN A 450 -30.20 -7.48 0.63
C ASN A 450 -30.26 -6.35 1.67
N ASN A 451 -29.76 -6.58 2.91
CA ASN A 451 -29.81 -5.60 3.99
C ASN A 451 -28.98 -4.32 3.72
N THR A 452 -28.00 -4.37 2.84
CA THR A 452 -27.02 -3.28 2.63
C THR A 452 -26.89 -2.84 1.18
N THR A 453 -27.07 -3.74 0.21
CA THR A 453 -26.80 -3.51 -1.20
C THR A 453 -28.02 -3.78 -2.05
N THR A 454 -28.32 -2.85 -2.96
CA THR A 454 -29.40 -2.99 -3.95
C THR A 454 -28.84 -3.17 -5.35
N LYS A 455 -29.31 -4.17 -6.07
CA LYS A 455 -28.88 -4.50 -7.44
C LYS A 455 -29.91 -4.00 -8.46
N TYR A 456 -29.41 -3.25 -9.42
CA TYR A 456 -30.16 -2.74 -10.55
C TYR A 456 -29.63 -3.30 -11.88
N LYS A 457 -30.47 -3.36 -12.89
CA LYS A 457 -30.11 -3.57 -14.29
C LYS A 457 -30.40 -2.29 -15.06
N LEU A 458 -29.37 -1.69 -15.64
CA LEU A 458 -29.50 -0.52 -16.47
C LEU A 458 -30.14 -0.92 -17.82
N ASP A 459 -30.79 0.01 -18.50
CA ASP A 459 -31.39 -0.24 -19.81
C ASP A 459 -30.37 -0.57 -20.91
N ASN A 460 -29.14 -0.10 -20.77
CA ASN A 460 -28.01 -0.54 -21.60
C ASN A 460 -27.49 -1.96 -21.26
N ASN A 461 -28.13 -2.67 -20.33
CA ASN A 461 -27.74 -4.00 -19.80
C ASN A 461 -26.54 -4.06 -18.89
N ALA A 462 -25.97 -2.96 -18.39
CA ALA A 462 -24.98 -2.99 -17.31
C ALA A 462 -25.65 -3.32 -15.96
N THR A 463 -24.89 -3.92 -15.03
CA THR A 463 -25.34 -4.19 -13.68
C THR A 463 -24.83 -3.11 -12.74
N LEU A 464 -25.75 -2.45 -12.00
CA LEU A 464 -25.42 -1.48 -10.95
C LEU A 464 -25.71 -2.07 -9.56
N LEU A 465 -24.72 -2.04 -8.67
CA LEU A 465 -24.82 -2.40 -7.26
C LEU A 465 -24.65 -1.12 -6.45
N LEU A 466 -25.64 -0.80 -5.61
CA LEU A 466 -25.62 0.39 -4.77
C LEU A 466 -25.65 -0.02 -3.31
N THR A 467 -24.63 0.38 -2.54
CA THR A 467 -24.52 0.21 -1.08
C THR A 467 -24.46 1.57 -0.42
N ASP A 468 -25.52 1.88 0.34
CA ASP A 468 -25.60 3.18 1.03
C ASP A 468 -24.62 3.24 2.22
N ASN A 469 -23.84 4.33 2.30
CA ASN A 469 -23.01 4.66 3.46
C ASN A 469 -23.15 6.16 3.76
N VAL A 470 -23.81 6.48 4.87
CA VAL A 470 -24.11 7.87 5.28
C VAL A 470 -23.10 8.44 6.29
N TYR A 471 -22.10 7.65 6.72
CA TYR A 471 -21.16 8.06 7.78
C TYR A 471 -20.10 9.04 7.34
N ASN A 472 -19.79 9.10 6.05
CA ASN A 472 -18.86 10.08 5.48
C ASN A 472 -19.30 10.52 4.09
N ASP A 473 -18.66 11.56 3.55
CA ASP A 473 -18.97 12.11 2.23
C ASP A 473 -18.16 11.47 1.09
N ILE A 474 -17.38 10.42 1.38
CA ILE A 474 -16.60 9.71 0.37
C ILE A 474 -17.52 8.77 -0.42
N VAL A 475 -17.37 8.79 -1.73
CA VAL A 475 -18.03 7.86 -2.65
C VAL A 475 -16.97 7.09 -3.41
N ALA A 476 -17.06 5.76 -3.36
CA ALA A 476 -16.21 4.86 -4.12
C ALA A 476 -17.05 4.11 -5.18
N ILE A 477 -16.49 4.04 -6.39
CA ILE A 477 -17.10 3.34 -7.52
C ILE A 477 -16.08 2.35 -8.05
N SER A 478 -16.45 1.07 -8.10
CA SER A 478 -15.66 0.00 -8.72
C SER A 478 -16.41 -0.50 -9.95
N ILE A 479 -15.80 -0.38 -11.13
CA ILE A 479 -16.36 -0.89 -12.37
C ILE A 479 -15.51 -2.06 -12.82
N GLN A 480 -16.15 -3.21 -13.02
CA GLN A 480 -15.48 -4.45 -13.41
C GLN A 480 -16.06 -4.95 -14.72
N MET A 481 -15.23 -5.00 -15.75
CA MET A 481 -15.60 -5.38 -17.11
C MET A 481 -15.06 -6.78 -17.39
N LYS A 482 -15.98 -7.77 -17.51
CA LYS A 482 -15.64 -9.20 -17.70
C LYS A 482 -14.86 -9.42 -18.99
N GLY A 483 -13.96 -10.40 -18.95
CA GLY A 483 -13.13 -10.80 -20.10
C GLY A 483 -11.70 -10.30 -20.00
N GLY A 484 -11.44 -9.14 -19.36
CA GLY A 484 -10.10 -8.67 -19.08
C GLY A 484 -9.06 -8.98 -20.16
N LYS A 485 -7.98 -9.68 -19.80
CA LYS A 485 -6.94 -10.07 -20.77
C LYS A 485 -7.36 -11.18 -21.76
N PHE A 486 -8.49 -11.86 -21.55
CA PHE A 486 -9.03 -12.78 -22.55
C PHE A 486 -9.45 -12.08 -23.85
N LEU A 487 -9.71 -10.78 -23.79
CA LEU A 487 -10.10 -9.96 -24.92
C LEU A 487 -8.91 -9.26 -25.60
N GLU A 488 -7.68 -9.45 -25.13
CA GLU A 488 -6.50 -8.87 -25.77
C GLU A 488 -6.24 -9.46 -27.15
N PRO A 489 -6.21 -8.67 -28.23
CA PRO A 489 -5.78 -9.16 -29.54
C PRO A 489 -4.28 -9.52 -29.52
N VAL A 490 -3.47 -8.72 -28.82
CA VAL A 490 -2.04 -8.96 -28.58
C VAL A 490 -1.81 -8.85 -27.07
N ARG A 491 -1.01 -9.78 -26.49
CA ARG A 491 -0.71 -9.74 -25.04
C ARG A 491 -0.07 -8.42 -24.65
N GLY A 492 -0.63 -7.77 -23.61
CA GLY A 492 -0.21 -6.47 -23.12
C GLY A 492 -1.04 -5.31 -23.65
N THR A 493 -1.97 -5.53 -24.59
CA THR A 493 -2.88 -4.49 -25.09
C THR A 493 -3.65 -3.84 -23.94
N SER A 494 -4.20 -4.62 -23.02
CA SER A 494 -4.95 -4.06 -21.87
C SER A 494 -4.11 -3.19 -20.95
N THR A 495 -2.81 -3.48 -20.86
CA THR A 495 -1.87 -2.69 -20.03
C THR A 495 -1.64 -1.32 -20.66
N LEU A 496 -1.36 -1.28 -21.96
CA LEU A 496 -1.23 -0.01 -22.70
C LEU A 496 -2.57 0.77 -22.71
N PHE A 497 -3.68 0.09 -22.97
CA PHE A 497 -5.01 0.70 -22.91
C PHE A 497 -5.27 1.39 -21.57
N ALA A 498 -4.97 0.74 -20.44
CA ALA A 498 -5.17 1.30 -19.11
C ALA A 498 -4.34 2.57 -18.87
N ASP A 499 -3.05 2.55 -19.24
CA ASP A 499 -2.16 3.71 -19.08
C ASP A 499 -2.61 4.86 -20.03
N LEU A 500 -3.11 4.53 -21.21
CA LEU A 500 -3.48 5.49 -22.25
C LEU A 500 -4.80 6.22 -22.01
N LEU A 501 -5.73 5.65 -21.23
CA LEU A 501 -6.96 6.32 -20.82
C LEU A 501 -6.71 7.64 -20.06
N MET A 502 -5.50 7.83 -19.51
CA MET A 502 -5.10 9.04 -18.82
C MET A 502 -4.32 10.04 -19.69
N LYS A 503 -4.19 9.76 -21.01
CA LYS A 503 -3.30 10.52 -21.92
C LYS A 503 -4.01 11.55 -22.78
N GLY A 504 -5.27 11.82 -22.49
CA GLY A 504 -6.09 12.84 -23.12
C GLY A 504 -7.27 12.26 -23.90
N THR A 505 -8.23 13.13 -24.14
CA THR A 505 -9.50 12.85 -24.85
C THR A 505 -9.66 13.83 -26.01
N GLU A 506 -10.72 13.71 -26.82
CA GLU A 506 -11.03 14.75 -27.81
C GLU A 506 -11.29 16.12 -27.15
N LYS A 507 -11.73 16.12 -25.87
CA LYS A 507 -12.07 17.32 -25.13
C LYS A 507 -10.92 17.86 -24.30
N TYR A 508 -10.05 17.00 -23.79
CA TYR A 508 -8.97 17.37 -22.86
C TYR A 508 -7.63 16.82 -23.35
N SER A 509 -6.59 17.64 -23.40
CA SER A 509 -5.21 17.12 -23.40
C SER A 509 -4.92 16.33 -22.12
N ALA A 510 -3.84 15.55 -22.07
CA ALA A 510 -3.42 14.83 -20.87
C ALA A 510 -3.26 15.74 -19.63
N ILE A 511 -2.79 16.98 -19.85
CA ILE A 511 -2.60 17.96 -18.80
C ILE A 511 -3.95 18.50 -18.29
N GLU A 512 -4.84 18.84 -19.22
CA GLU A 512 -6.16 19.37 -18.85
C GLU A 512 -7.01 18.30 -18.16
N LEU A 513 -6.93 17.05 -18.61
CA LEU A 513 -7.60 15.92 -17.97
C LEU A 513 -7.08 15.71 -16.52
N ALA A 514 -5.76 15.70 -16.35
CA ALA A 514 -5.16 15.58 -15.01
C ALA A 514 -5.61 16.73 -14.08
N LYS A 515 -5.59 17.97 -14.59
CA LYS A 515 -6.10 19.12 -13.84
C LYS A 515 -7.58 19.00 -13.49
N ALA A 516 -8.41 18.59 -14.44
CA ALA A 516 -9.85 18.42 -14.21
C ALA A 516 -10.15 17.40 -13.11
N LEU A 517 -9.40 16.30 -13.04
CA LEU A 517 -9.50 15.30 -11.97
C LEU A 517 -9.02 15.89 -10.62
N GLU A 518 -7.83 16.46 -10.59
CA GLU A 518 -7.18 16.97 -9.38
C GLU A 518 -7.92 18.19 -8.77
N GLU A 519 -8.42 19.12 -9.61
CA GLU A 519 -9.21 20.28 -9.14
C GLU A 519 -10.54 19.88 -8.48
N ASN A 520 -11.07 18.72 -8.82
CA ASN A 520 -12.30 18.20 -8.26
C ASN A 520 -12.05 17.13 -7.16
N GLY A 521 -10.79 16.84 -6.83
CA GLY A 521 -10.42 15.83 -5.84
C GLY A 521 -10.90 14.42 -6.25
N ILE A 522 -10.80 14.08 -7.54
CA ILE A 522 -11.22 12.82 -8.10
C ILE A 522 -10.01 11.93 -8.34
N ASN A 523 -9.97 10.75 -7.74
CA ASN A 523 -8.97 9.73 -8.01
C ASN A 523 -9.56 8.65 -8.90
N ILE A 524 -8.94 8.42 -10.07
CA ILE A 524 -9.32 7.33 -10.98
C ILE A 524 -8.09 6.47 -11.26
N SER A 525 -8.26 5.14 -11.21
CA SER A 525 -7.24 4.18 -11.59
C SER A 525 -7.81 3.05 -12.45
N PHE A 526 -6.99 2.56 -13.37
CA PHE A 526 -7.29 1.49 -14.30
C PHE A 526 -6.36 0.30 -14.07
N THR A 527 -6.90 -0.88 -13.80
CA THR A 527 -6.10 -2.07 -13.45
C THR A 527 -6.57 -3.27 -14.29
N PRO A 528 -5.81 -3.63 -15.33
CA PRO A 528 -6.11 -4.83 -16.11
C PRO A 528 -5.76 -6.09 -15.33
N SER A 529 -6.74 -6.96 -15.13
CA SER A 529 -6.54 -8.31 -14.61
C SER A 529 -6.80 -9.37 -15.67
N ALA A 530 -6.54 -10.63 -15.36
CA ALA A 530 -6.82 -11.70 -16.31
C ALA A 530 -8.32 -11.80 -16.60
N ASP A 531 -9.15 -11.83 -15.56
CA ASP A 531 -10.59 -12.07 -15.67
C ASP A 531 -11.40 -10.79 -15.95
N ALA A 532 -10.92 -9.61 -15.54
CA ALA A 532 -11.64 -8.37 -15.70
C ALA A 532 -10.70 -7.18 -15.95
N PHE A 533 -11.21 -6.16 -16.62
CA PHE A 533 -10.60 -4.83 -16.59
C PHE A 533 -11.29 -4.02 -15.50
N ASN A 534 -10.52 -3.55 -14.54
CA ASN A 534 -11.05 -2.91 -13.34
C ASN A 534 -10.78 -1.41 -13.35
N ILE A 535 -11.80 -0.63 -13.01
CA ILE A 535 -11.71 0.81 -12.81
C ILE A 535 -12.11 1.10 -11.37
N SER A 536 -11.29 1.85 -10.66
CA SER A 536 -11.61 2.35 -9.32
C SER A 536 -11.67 3.87 -9.37
N VAL A 537 -12.77 4.43 -8.87
CA VAL A 537 -12.98 5.87 -8.71
C VAL A 537 -13.23 6.15 -7.25
N GLN A 538 -12.52 7.14 -6.70
CA GLN A 538 -12.77 7.66 -5.37
C GLN A 538 -12.98 9.17 -5.47
N THR A 539 -14.05 9.66 -4.86
CA THR A 539 -14.44 11.07 -4.93
C THR A 539 -15.33 11.45 -3.73
N THR A 540 -15.81 12.68 -3.68
CA THR A 540 -16.81 13.10 -2.69
C THR A 540 -18.21 13.14 -3.31
N LYS A 541 -19.26 13.06 -2.50
CA LYS A 541 -20.67 13.03 -2.96
C LYS A 541 -21.05 14.18 -3.90
N ASN A 542 -20.39 15.35 -3.74
CA ASN A 542 -20.68 16.53 -4.57
C ASN A 542 -20.00 16.49 -5.95
N GLN A 543 -19.04 15.57 -6.15
CA GLN A 543 -18.23 15.45 -7.37
C GLN A 543 -18.52 14.18 -8.16
N VAL A 544 -19.51 13.37 -7.74
CA VAL A 544 -19.84 12.10 -8.39
C VAL A 544 -20.21 12.27 -9.86
N GLU A 545 -21.04 13.26 -10.18
CA GLU A 545 -21.44 13.53 -11.58
C GLU A 545 -20.23 13.91 -12.43
N THR A 546 -19.40 14.84 -11.93
CA THR A 546 -18.16 15.23 -12.61
C THR A 546 -17.20 14.04 -12.80
N ALA A 547 -17.11 13.17 -11.79
CA ALA A 547 -16.28 11.96 -11.89
C ALA A 547 -16.79 11.00 -12.96
N ILE A 548 -18.10 10.80 -13.06
CA ILE A 548 -18.72 9.96 -14.08
C ILE A 548 -18.56 10.58 -15.47
N GLU A 549 -18.73 11.88 -15.62
CA GLU A 549 -18.55 12.59 -16.89
C GLU A 549 -17.11 12.52 -17.40
N LEU A 550 -16.11 12.72 -16.51
CA LEU A 550 -14.70 12.61 -16.87
C LEU A 550 -14.35 11.15 -17.22
N LEU A 551 -14.85 10.19 -16.44
CA LEU A 551 -14.62 8.77 -16.73
C LEU A 551 -15.24 8.36 -18.06
N ASP A 552 -16.45 8.83 -18.34
CA ASP A 552 -17.14 8.59 -19.59
C ASP A 552 -16.34 9.16 -20.78
N ASP A 553 -15.84 10.39 -20.66
CA ASP A 553 -14.96 10.99 -21.66
C ASP A 553 -13.68 10.20 -21.87
N MET A 554 -13.05 9.70 -20.78
CA MET A 554 -11.87 8.85 -20.85
C MET A 554 -12.14 7.51 -21.54
N LEU A 555 -13.25 6.85 -21.26
CA LEU A 555 -13.56 5.53 -21.81
C LEU A 555 -14.01 5.60 -23.28
N ASN A 556 -14.71 6.64 -23.65
CA ASN A 556 -15.37 6.75 -24.94
C ASN A 556 -14.76 7.76 -25.89
N ASN A 557 -14.04 8.74 -25.37
CA ASN A 557 -13.44 9.86 -26.10
C ASN A 557 -11.90 9.93 -26.01
N SER A 558 -11.19 8.91 -25.52
CA SER A 558 -9.72 8.84 -25.51
C SER A 558 -9.12 8.84 -26.92
N THR A 559 -8.21 9.79 -27.39
CA THR A 559 -7.73 9.99 -28.77
C THR A 559 -6.69 8.93 -29.25
N PHE A 560 -6.03 8.04 -28.41
CA PHE A 560 -4.97 7.04 -28.67
C PHE A 560 -3.94 7.52 -29.74
N ASP A 561 -3.28 8.67 -29.50
CA ASP A 561 -2.31 9.31 -30.40
C ASP A 561 -1.01 8.49 -30.54
N ASP A 562 -0.50 8.23 -31.70
CA ASP A 562 0.65 7.36 -31.95
C ASP A 562 1.90 7.78 -31.15
N ILE A 563 2.04 9.07 -30.86
CA ILE A 563 3.13 9.59 -30.02
C ILE A 563 2.97 9.12 -28.57
N GLU A 564 1.74 9.13 -28.03
CA GLU A 564 1.49 8.65 -26.67
C GLU A 564 1.59 7.11 -26.60
N ILE A 565 1.19 6.27 -27.59
CA ILE A 565 1.43 4.83 -27.69
C ILE A 565 2.93 4.53 -27.65
N GLU A 566 3.76 5.23 -28.39
CA GLU A 566 5.19 4.98 -28.39
C GLU A 566 5.87 5.40 -27.07
N LYS A 567 5.38 6.46 -26.36
CA LYS A 567 5.82 6.82 -25.00
C LYS A 567 5.47 5.73 -23.99
N ASP A 568 4.22 5.31 -23.98
CA ASP A 568 3.70 4.37 -22.99
C ASP A 568 4.26 2.96 -23.19
N ARG A 569 4.51 2.57 -24.45
CA ARG A 569 5.23 1.36 -24.82
C ARG A 569 6.62 1.35 -24.17
N THR A 570 7.38 2.46 -24.32
CA THR A 570 8.71 2.61 -23.69
C THR A 570 8.62 2.52 -22.17
N LEU A 571 7.69 3.28 -21.55
CA LEU A 571 7.51 3.29 -20.11
C LEU A 571 7.17 1.91 -19.59
N THR A 572 6.27 1.19 -20.27
CA THR A 572 5.86 -0.17 -19.90
C THR A 572 7.00 -1.17 -20.04
N LEU A 573 7.78 -1.11 -21.12
CA LEU A 573 8.99 -1.94 -21.27
C LEU A 573 10.03 -1.65 -20.19
N ASN A 574 10.20 -0.38 -19.80
CA ASN A 574 11.10 0.01 -18.72
C ASN A 574 10.58 -0.46 -17.34
N LYS A 575 9.29 -0.36 -17.06
CA LYS A 575 8.65 -0.95 -15.86
C LYS A 575 8.89 -2.46 -15.79
N ILE A 576 8.77 -3.17 -16.92
CA ILE A 576 9.05 -4.62 -17.03
C ILE A 576 10.52 -4.91 -16.73
N ARG A 577 11.45 -4.15 -17.29
CA ARG A 577 12.90 -4.31 -17.03
C ARG A 577 13.19 -4.07 -15.54
N GLN A 578 12.73 -2.96 -14.99
CA GLN A 578 12.87 -2.65 -13.56
C GLN A 578 12.28 -3.76 -12.66
N SER A 579 11.13 -4.33 -13.03
CA SER A 579 10.54 -5.45 -12.28
C SER A 579 11.42 -6.69 -12.27
N LYS A 580 12.23 -6.90 -13.31
CA LYS A 580 13.20 -8.00 -13.41
C LYS A 580 14.46 -7.81 -12.56
N ASP A 581 14.69 -6.62 -12.02
CA ASP A 581 15.77 -6.37 -11.05
C ASP A 581 15.47 -7.00 -9.68
N ASN A 582 14.20 -7.30 -9.39
CA ASN A 582 13.80 -7.96 -8.15
C ASN A 582 13.77 -9.49 -8.33
N PRO A 583 14.57 -10.25 -7.56
CA PRO A 583 14.65 -11.71 -7.67
C PRO A 583 13.33 -12.42 -7.38
N LEU A 584 12.50 -11.91 -6.47
CA LEU A 584 11.17 -12.45 -6.18
C LEU A 584 10.26 -12.32 -7.41
N ASN A 585 10.27 -11.18 -8.10
CA ASN A 585 9.50 -10.98 -9.33
C ASN A 585 9.91 -11.95 -10.43
N LEU A 586 11.22 -12.24 -10.54
CA LEU A 586 11.72 -13.27 -11.46
C LEU A 586 11.26 -14.67 -11.08
N ALA A 587 11.21 -14.98 -9.79
CA ALA A 587 10.68 -16.27 -9.31
C ALA A 587 9.18 -16.39 -9.62
N ILE A 588 8.40 -15.32 -9.41
CA ILE A 588 6.98 -15.27 -9.75
C ILE A 588 6.77 -15.42 -11.27
N ASP A 589 7.58 -14.76 -12.09
CA ASP A 589 7.54 -14.87 -13.57
C ASP A 589 7.78 -16.31 -14.02
N GLY A 590 8.83 -16.95 -13.47
CA GLY A 590 9.14 -18.35 -13.72
C GLY A 590 8.04 -19.31 -13.26
N TYR A 591 7.42 -19.01 -12.12
CA TYR A 591 6.28 -19.78 -11.58
C TYR A 591 5.04 -19.66 -12.46
N LYS A 592 4.59 -18.42 -12.78
CA LYS A 592 3.41 -18.19 -13.62
C LYS A 592 3.51 -18.82 -15.00
N SER A 593 4.71 -18.77 -15.61
CA SER A 593 4.96 -19.39 -16.92
C SER A 593 4.80 -20.91 -16.93
N GLN A 594 4.94 -21.56 -15.78
CA GLN A 594 4.79 -23.01 -15.65
C GLN A 594 3.37 -23.41 -15.21
N ILE A 595 2.82 -22.75 -14.16
CA ILE A 595 1.54 -23.15 -13.54
C ILE A 595 0.33 -22.94 -14.46
N TYR A 596 0.39 -21.93 -15.33
CA TYR A 596 -0.70 -21.61 -16.27
C TYR A 596 -0.34 -21.84 -17.75
N LYS A 597 0.91 -22.23 -18.03
CA LYS A 597 1.45 -22.45 -19.39
C LYS A 597 0.97 -21.40 -20.39
N ASP A 598 0.58 -21.77 -21.57
CA ASP A 598 0.22 -20.87 -22.68
C ASP A 598 -1.17 -20.18 -22.54
N SER A 599 -1.78 -20.23 -21.36
CA SER A 599 -3.06 -19.57 -21.11
C SER A 599 -2.91 -18.07 -20.85
N VAL A 600 -4.04 -17.36 -20.77
CA VAL A 600 -4.10 -15.93 -20.43
C VAL A 600 -3.54 -15.69 -19.03
N TYR A 601 -3.71 -16.63 -18.09
CA TYR A 601 -3.18 -16.50 -16.72
C TYR A 601 -1.66 -16.60 -16.64
N SER A 602 -0.99 -17.10 -17.68
CA SER A 602 0.47 -17.20 -17.77
C SER A 602 1.16 -15.89 -18.16
N THR A 603 0.43 -14.77 -18.31
CA THR A 603 1.03 -13.50 -18.73
C THR A 603 2.18 -13.13 -17.77
N SER A 604 3.39 -13.20 -18.27
CA SER A 604 4.64 -12.98 -17.57
C SER A 604 5.38 -11.76 -18.12
N TYR A 605 6.31 -11.20 -17.35
CA TYR A 605 7.17 -10.12 -17.81
C TYR A 605 7.92 -10.48 -19.11
N THR A 606 8.40 -11.72 -19.20
CA THR A 606 9.13 -12.22 -20.38
C THR A 606 8.24 -12.29 -21.62
N LEU A 607 6.97 -12.67 -21.46
CA LEU A 607 6.02 -12.69 -22.58
C LEU A 607 5.59 -11.28 -22.98
N MET A 608 5.31 -10.42 -22.01
CA MET A 608 4.92 -9.04 -22.27
C MET A 608 6.03 -8.23 -22.96
N GLU A 609 7.29 -8.42 -22.56
CA GLU A 609 8.44 -7.74 -23.20
C GLU A 609 8.57 -8.08 -24.69
N LYS A 610 8.16 -9.28 -25.10
CA LYS A 610 8.15 -9.72 -26.52
C LYS A 610 6.93 -9.23 -27.28
N SER A 611 5.78 -9.12 -26.63
CA SER A 611 4.50 -8.83 -27.32
C SER A 611 4.17 -7.34 -27.37
N ILE A 612 4.49 -6.56 -26.33
CA ILE A 612 4.21 -5.12 -26.27
C ILE A 612 4.77 -4.31 -27.46
N PRO A 613 5.97 -4.60 -28.00
CA PRO A 613 6.45 -3.92 -29.21
C PRO A 613 5.55 -4.09 -30.45
N ASN A 614 4.70 -5.12 -30.48
CA ASN A 614 3.83 -5.45 -31.62
C ASN A 614 2.38 -4.96 -31.42
N VAL A 615 2.02 -4.38 -30.29
CA VAL A 615 0.68 -3.83 -30.04
C VAL A 615 0.48 -2.59 -30.91
N THR A 616 -0.55 -2.58 -31.75
CA THR A 616 -0.90 -1.45 -32.61
C THR A 616 -2.01 -0.59 -32.00
N ARG A 617 -2.26 0.57 -32.60
CA ARG A 617 -3.40 1.43 -32.26
C ARG A 617 -4.73 0.72 -32.55
N GLU A 618 -4.80 -0.05 -33.62
CA GLU A 618 -5.96 -0.87 -34.01
C GLU A 618 -6.24 -1.93 -32.95
N ASP A 619 -5.20 -2.58 -32.37
CA ASP A 619 -5.35 -3.54 -31.29
C ASP A 619 -5.95 -2.88 -30.05
N ILE A 620 -5.52 -1.66 -29.72
CA ILE A 620 -6.03 -0.90 -28.59
C ILE A 620 -7.51 -0.54 -28.77
N LYS A 621 -7.90 -0.06 -29.97
CA LYS A 621 -9.29 0.24 -30.33
C LYS A 621 -10.16 -1.01 -30.37
N LEU A 622 -9.63 -2.13 -30.87
CA LEU A 622 -10.33 -3.40 -30.87
C LEU A 622 -10.57 -3.90 -29.47
N TYR A 623 -9.58 -3.75 -28.57
CA TYR A 623 -9.74 -4.07 -27.17
C TYR A 623 -10.77 -3.17 -26.49
N GLN A 624 -10.71 -1.84 -26.70
CA GLN A 624 -11.70 -0.88 -26.21
C GLN A 624 -13.12 -1.29 -26.63
N THR A 625 -13.36 -1.55 -27.90
CA THR A 625 -14.67 -1.96 -28.42
C THR A 625 -15.13 -3.28 -27.79
N SER A 626 -14.22 -4.20 -27.52
CA SER A 626 -14.53 -5.52 -26.96
C SER A 626 -14.84 -5.46 -25.47
N ILE A 627 -14.12 -4.62 -24.70
CA ILE A 627 -14.26 -4.54 -23.25
C ILE A 627 -15.44 -3.65 -22.82
N LEU A 628 -15.78 -2.61 -23.60
CA LEU A 628 -16.90 -1.70 -23.34
C LEU A 628 -18.26 -2.33 -23.76
N ASN A 629 -18.51 -3.55 -23.32
CA ASN A 629 -19.75 -4.28 -23.54
C ASN A 629 -20.59 -4.28 -22.26
N PRO A 630 -21.71 -3.52 -22.21
CA PRO A 630 -22.44 -3.30 -20.97
C PRO A 630 -23.03 -4.57 -20.35
N GLU A 631 -23.39 -5.60 -21.10
CA GLU A 631 -23.85 -6.90 -20.56
C GLU A 631 -22.79 -7.58 -19.67
N ASN A 632 -21.53 -7.21 -19.83
CA ASN A 632 -20.37 -7.75 -19.11
C ASN A 632 -19.84 -6.82 -18.02
N ILE A 633 -20.50 -5.68 -17.78
CA ILE A 633 -20.06 -4.64 -16.84
C ILE A 633 -20.85 -4.74 -15.55
N VAL A 634 -20.10 -4.77 -14.44
CA VAL A 634 -20.60 -4.64 -13.07
C VAL A 634 -20.07 -3.34 -12.48
N ILE A 635 -20.97 -2.45 -12.08
CA ILE A 635 -20.69 -1.17 -11.44
C ILE A 635 -21.11 -1.31 -9.98
N SER A 636 -20.18 -1.23 -9.05
CA SER A 636 -20.43 -1.28 -7.61
C SER A 636 -20.11 0.06 -6.99
N VAL A 637 -21.09 0.69 -6.35
CA VAL A 637 -20.98 2.00 -5.71
C VAL A 637 -21.24 1.86 -4.22
N ASN A 638 -20.34 2.42 -3.42
CA ASN A 638 -20.51 2.52 -1.97
C ASN A 638 -20.34 3.98 -1.54
N GLY A 639 -21.33 4.52 -0.82
CA GLY A 639 -21.32 5.91 -0.34
C GLY A 639 -22.71 6.55 -0.34
N ASN A 640 -22.76 7.80 0.14
CA ASN A 640 -23.98 8.62 0.18
C ASN A 640 -24.19 9.31 -1.17
N VAL A 641 -24.94 8.71 -2.09
CA VAL A 641 -25.15 9.25 -3.44
C VAL A 641 -26.61 9.18 -3.91
N ASP A 642 -27.00 10.13 -4.74
CA ASP A 642 -28.31 10.10 -5.43
C ASP A 642 -28.31 8.98 -6.50
N LYS A 643 -29.18 8.00 -6.30
CA LYS A 643 -29.37 6.89 -7.23
C LYS A 643 -29.64 7.34 -8.67
N ASN A 644 -30.45 8.38 -8.88
CA ASN A 644 -30.83 8.83 -10.21
C ASN A 644 -29.66 9.44 -10.97
N LYS A 645 -28.74 10.10 -10.27
CA LYS A 645 -27.48 10.63 -10.83
C LYS A 645 -26.60 9.50 -11.35
N LEU A 646 -26.50 8.39 -10.60
CA LEU A 646 -25.75 7.21 -11.02
C LEU A 646 -26.41 6.53 -12.24
N ILE A 647 -27.73 6.34 -12.21
CA ILE A 647 -28.46 5.71 -13.31
C ILE A 647 -28.31 6.52 -14.59
N ASN A 648 -28.51 7.83 -14.54
CA ASN A 648 -28.33 8.70 -15.69
C ASN A 648 -26.88 8.72 -16.18
N GLY A 649 -25.91 8.85 -15.28
CA GLY A 649 -24.50 8.90 -15.62
C GLY A 649 -24.00 7.59 -16.28
N PHE A 650 -24.21 6.45 -15.64
CA PHE A 650 -23.78 5.15 -16.17
C PHE A 650 -24.70 4.62 -17.27
N GLY A 651 -25.99 4.99 -17.24
CA GLY A 651 -26.87 4.83 -18.36
C GLY A 651 -26.28 5.45 -19.62
N ASN A 652 -25.88 6.69 -19.55
CA ASN A 652 -25.27 7.47 -20.62
C ASN A 652 -23.92 6.89 -21.14
N MET A 653 -23.07 6.37 -20.28
CA MET A 653 -21.69 5.96 -20.59
C MET A 653 -21.58 4.84 -21.63
N PHE A 654 -22.57 3.97 -21.76
CA PHE A 654 -22.50 2.77 -22.58
C PHE A 654 -23.59 2.67 -23.67
N VAL A 655 -24.04 3.83 -24.18
CA VAL A 655 -25.01 3.90 -25.33
C VAL A 655 -24.40 3.25 -26.56
N ASP A 656 -25.28 2.57 -27.35
CA ASP A 656 -24.94 1.97 -28.65
C ASP A 656 -23.70 1.05 -28.67
N LYS A 657 -23.33 0.51 -27.49
CA LYS A 657 -22.22 -0.46 -27.40
C LYS A 657 -22.69 -1.86 -27.80
N LYS A 658 -21.73 -2.64 -28.31
CA LYS A 658 -21.95 -4.02 -28.70
C LYS A 658 -22.48 -4.84 -27.53
N GLN A 659 -23.57 -5.59 -27.76
CA GLN A 659 -24.15 -6.51 -26.78
C GLN A 659 -23.61 -7.92 -26.97
N GLY A 660 -23.68 -8.75 -25.91
CA GLY A 660 -23.36 -10.15 -25.93
C GLY A 660 -22.53 -10.61 -24.73
N LYS A 661 -23.03 -11.59 -23.97
CA LYS A 661 -22.39 -12.08 -22.74
C LYS A 661 -21.04 -12.72 -23.02
N PHE A 662 -20.02 -12.25 -22.30
CA PHE A 662 -18.73 -12.92 -22.27
C PHE A 662 -18.85 -14.25 -21.53
N ASN A 663 -18.34 -15.31 -22.15
CA ASN A 663 -18.45 -16.67 -21.61
C ASN A 663 -17.07 -17.28 -21.38
N TYR A 664 -16.66 -17.36 -20.12
CA TYR A 664 -15.41 -17.98 -19.70
C TYR A 664 -15.31 -19.47 -20.08
N THR A 665 -16.43 -20.20 -20.15
CA THR A 665 -16.41 -21.65 -20.47
C THR A 665 -15.88 -21.98 -21.86
N LYS A 666 -15.75 -20.98 -22.75
CA LYS A 666 -15.10 -21.14 -24.05
C LYS A 666 -13.57 -21.27 -23.97
N TYR A 667 -12.99 -20.99 -22.80
CA TYR A 667 -11.57 -21.02 -22.58
C TYR A 667 -11.22 -22.16 -21.62
N SER A 668 -10.06 -22.76 -21.82
CA SER A 668 -9.52 -23.81 -20.96
C SER A 668 -8.13 -23.42 -20.44
N ILE A 669 -7.87 -23.77 -19.20
CA ILE A 669 -6.55 -23.63 -18.62
C ILE A 669 -5.85 -24.99 -18.63
N PRO A 670 -4.68 -25.13 -19.29
CA PRO A 670 -3.97 -26.40 -19.33
C PRO A 670 -3.68 -26.94 -17.93
N LYS A 671 -4.04 -28.20 -17.68
CA LYS A 671 -3.78 -28.85 -16.39
C LYS A 671 -2.31 -29.25 -16.24
N ILE A 672 -1.79 -29.12 -15.03
CA ILE A 672 -0.45 -29.59 -14.67
C ILE A 672 -0.54 -31.09 -14.38
N THR A 673 0.08 -31.90 -15.25
CA THR A 673 0.03 -33.35 -15.18
C THR A 673 1.30 -33.99 -14.60
N ALA A 674 2.40 -33.23 -14.55
CA ALA A 674 3.69 -33.69 -14.05
C ALA A 674 4.44 -32.56 -13.30
N TYR A 675 5.40 -32.96 -12.46
CA TYR A 675 6.35 -32.03 -11.85
C TYR A 675 7.14 -31.28 -12.93
N SER A 676 7.32 -29.96 -12.73
CA SER A 676 8.23 -29.17 -13.54
C SER A 676 9.03 -28.18 -12.70
N GLN A 677 10.25 -27.90 -13.12
CA GLN A 677 11.14 -26.98 -12.41
C GLN A 677 11.82 -26.01 -13.38
N LYS A 678 11.90 -24.74 -12.98
CA LYS A 678 12.63 -23.70 -13.69
C LYS A 678 13.62 -23.05 -12.74
N ILE A 679 14.90 -23.09 -13.07
CA ILE A 679 15.97 -22.49 -12.28
C ILE A 679 16.62 -21.39 -13.11
N LYS A 680 16.74 -20.19 -12.52
CA LYS A 680 17.54 -19.08 -13.05
C LYS A 680 18.66 -18.76 -12.07
N LYS A 681 19.90 -18.83 -12.56
CA LYS A 681 21.10 -18.47 -11.79
C LYS A 681 21.56 -17.07 -12.16
N ILE A 682 21.86 -16.24 -11.16
CA ILE A 682 22.30 -14.84 -11.32
C ILE A 682 23.66 -14.68 -10.63
N ASP A 683 24.61 -14.01 -11.30
CA ASP A 683 25.91 -13.72 -10.71
C ASP A 683 25.80 -12.86 -9.46
N LYS A 684 26.59 -13.18 -8.43
CA LYS A 684 26.68 -12.44 -7.17
C LYS A 684 25.34 -12.30 -6.39
N GLN A 685 24.31 -13.09 -6.73
CA GLN A 685 23.05 -13.09 -6.01
C GLN A 685 23.26 -13.52 -4.56
N GLN A 686 22.89 -12.68 -3.60
CA GLN A 686 23.08 -12.94 -2.17
C GLN A 686 21.95 -13.79 -1.56
N THR A 687 20.73 -13.69 -2.10
CA THR A 687 19.55 -14.41 -1.63
C THR A 687 19.05 -15.41 -2.67
N ALA A 688 18.40 -16.48 -2.23
CA ALA A 688 17.69 -17.40 -3.10
C ALA A 688 16.18 -17.31 -2.87
N TRP A 689 15.40 -17.49 -3.94
CA TRP A 689 13.95 -17.57 -3.89
C TRP A 689 13.47 -18.90 -4.45
N VAL A 690 12.55 -19.53 -3.73
CA VAL A 690 11.86 -20.76 -4.18
C VAL A 690 10.36 -20.52 -4.09
N ILE A 691 9.65 -20.84 -5.16
CA ILE A 691 8.18 -20.89 -5.20
C ILE A 691 7.77 -22.30 -5.63
N LEU A 692 6.98 -22.97 -4.79
CA LEU A 692 6.31 -24.21 -5.10
C LEU A 692 4.84 -23.92 -5.38
N GLY A 693 4.22 -24.49 -6.40
CA GLY A 693 2.83 -24.19 -6.71
C GLY A 693 2.03 -25.33 -7.27
N TRP A 694 0.78 -25.43 -6.81
CA TRP A 694 -0.22 -26.41 -7.23
C TRP A 694 -1.39 -25.68 -7.88
N GLN A 695 -1.87 -26.21 -9.01
CA GLN A 695 -3.06 -25.69 -9.67
C GLN A 695 -4.31 -26.12 -8.92
N THR A 696 -5.28 -25.22 -8.74
CA THR A 696 -6.57 -25.48 -8.08
C THR A 696 -7.74 -25.14 -9.00
N ASP A 697 -8.93 -25.52 -8.56
CA ASP A 697 -10.16 -25.05 -9.21
C ASP A 697 -10.29 -23.53 -9.08
N GLY A 698 -11.13 -22.93 -9.92
CA GLY A 698 -11.43 -21.50 -9.86
C GLY A 698 -12.41 -21.15 -8.73
N VAL A 699 -12.69 -19.83 -8.58
CA VAL A 699 -13.49 -19.27 -7.48
C VAL A 699 -14.92 -19.81 -7.34
N CYS A 700 -15.48 -20.41 -8.40
CA CYS A 700 -16.87 -20.93 -8.40
C CYS A 700 -17.04 -22.22 -7.59
N ASN A 701 -15.94 -22.98 -7.32
CA ASN A 701 -15.98 -24.07 -6.36
C ASN A 701 -15.84 -23.50 -4.93
N THR A 702 -16.95 -23.04 -4.38
CA THR A 702 -16.97 -22.26 -3.13
C THR A 702 -16.54 -23.08 -1.90
N LYS A 703 -16.80 -24.40 -1.86
CA LYS A 703 -16.33 -25.28 -0.78
C LYS A 703 -14.81 -25.39 -0.74
N ASP A 704 -14.21 -25.73 -1.88
CA ASP A 704 -12.75 -25.80 -1.97
C ASP A 704 -12.09 -24.44 -1.78
N TYR A 705 -12.72 -23.38 -2.31
CA TYR A 705 -12.28 -22.01 -2.10
C TYR A 705 -12.14 -21.68 -0.60
N ALA A 706 -13.19 -21.89 0.18
CA ALA A 706 -13.17 -21.61 1.61
C ALA A 706 -12.14 -22.47 2.36
N THR A 707 -12.04 -23.73 2.00
CA THR A 707 -11.07 -24.66 2.62
C THR A 707 -9.64 -24.25 2.29
N LEU A 708 -9.35 -23.84 1.04
CA LEU A 708 -8.02 -23.36 0.64
C LEU A 708 -7.64 -22.02 1.27
N GLU A 709 -8.60 -21.12 1.54
CA GLU A 709 -8.37 -19.91 2.35
C GLU A 709 -7.97 -20.26 3.79
N VAL A 710 -8.67 -21.21 4.41
CA VAL A 710 -8.32 -21.68 5.76
C VAL A 710 -6.94 -22.37 5.75
N ILE A 711 -6.64 -23.22 4.76
CA ILE A 711 -5.32 -23.85 4.60
C ILE A 711 -4.23 -22.79 4.40
N ASN A 712 -4.49 -21.74 3.61
CA ASN A 712 -3.57 -20.63 3.40
C ASN A 712 -3.24 -19.95 4.74
N THR A 713 -4.25 -19.72 5.57
CA THR A 713 -4.08 -19.11 6.89
C THR A 713 -3.28 -20.02 7.83
N ILE A 714 -3.57 -21.29 7.91
CA ILE A 714 -2.84 -22.27 8.75
C ILE A 714 -1.38 -22.37 8.35
N LEU A 715 -1.12 -22.48 7.04
CA LEU A 715 0.23 -22.73 6.54
C LEU A 715 1.13 -21.50 6.54
N GLY A 716 0.65 -20.37 6.06
CA GLY A 716 1.58 -19.30 5.68
C GLY A 716 1.10 -17.88 5.87
N SER A 717 -0.07 -17.62 6.48
CA SER A 717 -0.49 -16.27 6.82
C SER A 717 -0.06 -15.94 8.24
N GLY A 718 0.87 -14.97 8.39
CA GLY A 718 1.35 -14.42 9.66
C GLY A 718 2.37 -15.26 10.43
N MET A 719 2.80 -14.71 11.58
CA MET A 719 3.91 -15.22 12.37
C MET A 719 3.56 -16.51 13.14
N SER A 720 2.29 -16.76 13.41
CA SER A 720 1.81 -17.99 14.06
C SER A 720 1.67 -19.18 13.11
N SER A 721 1.78 -18.96 11.80
CA SER A 721 1.59 -20.00 10.77
C SER A 721 2.64 -21.12 10.83
N ARG A 722 2.29 -22.31 10.33
CA ARG A 722 3.16 -23.48 10.38
C ARG A 722 4.51 -23.26 9.69
N LEU A 723 4.51 -22.64 8.50
CA LEU A 723 5.74 -22.36 7.75
C LEU A 723 6.62 -21.32 8.44
N PHE A 724 6.00 -20.25 8.96
CA PHE A 724 6.78 -19.27 9.69
C PHE A 724 7.47 -19.89 10.89
N ARG A 725 6.75 -20.67 11.71
CA ARG A 725 7.31 -21.33 12.88
C ARG A 725 8.34 -22.40 12.53
N SER A 726 8.06 -23.29 11.56
CA SER A 726 8.94 -24.42 11.26
C SER A 726 10.16 -24.05 10.42
N VAL A 727 10.04 -23.10 9.49
CA VAL A 727 11.12 -22.74 8.56
C VAL A 727 11.91 -21.54 9.06
N ARG A 728 11.23 -20.49 9.57
CA ARG A 728 11.89 -19.26 10.02
C ARG A 728 12.27 -19.30 11.50
N GLU A 729 11.34 -19.58 12.42
CA GLU A 729 11.65 -19.52 13.85
C GLU A 729 12.47 -20.70 14.36
N GLN A 730 12.10 -21.92 14.03
CA GLN A 730 12.76 -23.12 14.57
C GLN A 730 14.10 -23.39 13.92
N GLU A 731 14.21 -23.22 12.60
CA GLU A 731 15.38 -23.58 11.82
C GLU A 731 16.22 -22.38 11.36
N GLY A 732 15.69 -21.16 11.41
CA GLY A 732 16.38 -19.96 10.95
C GLY A 732 16.76 -20.01 9.47
N LEU A 733 15.96 -20.70 8.64
CA LEU A 733 16.27 -20.92 7.22
C LEU A 733 15.78 -19.82 6.29
N ALA A 734 14.91 -18.92 6.76
CA ALA A 734 14.23 -17.96 5.90
C ALA A 734 14.13 -16.57 6.53
N TYR A 735 14.39 -15.52 5.75
CA TYR A 735 14.02 -14.16 6.11
C TYR A 735 12.56 -13.85 5.73
N GLN A 736 12.03 -14.54 4.72
CA GLN A 736 10.63 -14.45 4.33
C GLN A 736 10.12 -15.82 3.91
N VAL A 737 8.98 -16.24 4.45
CA VAL A 737 8.30 -17.50 4.09
C VAL A 737 6.80 -17.29 4.24
N GLY A 738 6.02 -17.93 3.37
CA GLY A 738 4.56 -17.84 3.42
C GLY A 738 3.88 -18.60 2.30
N THR A 739 2.57 -18.40 2.23
CA THR A 739 1.72 -18.96 1.18
C THR A 739 0.96 -17.83 0.48
N SER A 740 0.43 -18.12 -0.70
CA SER A 740 -0.52 -17.25 -1.39
C SER A 740 -1.53 -18.10 -2.15
N TYR A 741 -2.80 -17.84 -1.91
CA TYR A 741 -3.90 -18.42 -2.66
C TYR A 741 -4.71 -17.28 -3.28
N LYS A 742 -4.64 -17.17 -4.61
CA LYS A 742 -5.37 -16.15 -5.40
C LYS A 742 -6.04 -16.85 -6.59
N PRO A 743 -7.24 -17.38 -6.41
CA PRO A 743 -7.95 -18.05 -7.48
C PRO A 743 -8.52 -17.03 -8.49
N ASN A 744 -8.41 -17.36 -9.78
CA ASN A 744 -9.13 -16.70 -10.86
C ASN A 744 -10.46 -17.43 -11.13
N ILE A 745 -11.25 -16.96 -12.11
CA ILE A 745 -12.58 -17.54 -12.41
C ILE A 745 -12.46 -18.98 -12.90
N LEU A 746 -11.56 -19.29 -13.84
CA LEU A 746 -11.43 -20.63 -14.46
C LEU A 746 -10.51 -21.58 -13.70
N ALA A 747 -9.46 -21.08 -13.09
CA ALA A 747 -8.49 -21.85 -12.34
C ALA A 747 -7.79 -20.99 -11.31
N GLY A 748 -7.49 -21.58 -10.15
CA GLY A 748 -6.66 -20.96 -9.14
C GLY A 748 -5.26 -21.59 -9.09
N ALA A 749 -4.46 -21.06 -8.19
CA ALA A 749 -3.21 -21.67 -7.80
C ALA A 749 -2.90 -21.38 -6.34
N PHE A 750 -2.49 -22.42 -5.62
CA PHE A 750 -1.94 -22.32 -4.29
C PHE A 750 -0.42 -22.39 -4.37
N ASN A 751 0.27 -21.43 -3.81
CA ASN A 751 1.72 -21.45 -3.80
C ASN A 751 2.30 -21.23 -2.40
N VAL A 752 3.49 -21.82 -2.22
CA VAL A 752 4.33 -21.65 -1.03
C VAL A 752 5.65 -21.06 -1.49
N TYR A 753 6.11 -20.02 -0.84
CA TYR A 753 7.34 -19.33 -1.21
C TYR A 753 8.28 -19.15 -0.02
N VAL A 754 9.58 -19.13 -0.34
CA VAL A 754 10.62 -18.83 0.65
C VAL A 754 11.72 -17.98 0.03
N GLY A 755 12.13 -16.94 0.77
CA GLY A 755 13.37 -16.22 0.58
C GLY A 755 14.40 -16.71 1.60
N THR A 756 15.53 -17.23 1.13
CA THR A 756 16.52 -17.94 1.94
C THR A 756 17.95 -17.70 1.45
N ASN A 757 18.95 -18.16 2.21
CA ASN A 757 20.33 -18.20 1.73
C ASN A 757 20.49 -19.27 0.64
N PRO A 758 21.29 -19.04 -0.42
CA PRO A 758 21.54 -20.04 -1.46
C PRO A 758 22.05 -21.39 -0.93
N ASN A 759 22.78 -21.40 0.18
CA ASN A 759 23.33 -22.64 0.78
C ASN A 759 22.27 -23.47 1.56
N THR A 760 21.17 -22.85 1.98
CA THR A 760 20.09 -23.49 2.74
C THR A 760 18.83 -23.77 1.90
N LEU A 761 18.88 -23.48 0.60
CA LEU A 761 17.75 -23.55 -0.33
C LEU A 761 17.06 -24.92 -0.32
N GLU A 762 17.80 -26.02 -0.47
CA GLU A 762 17.20 -27.36 -0.53
C GLU A 762 16.60 -27.77 0.81
N LYS A 763 17.23 -27.40 1.94
CA LYS A 763 16.68 -27.66 3.28
C LYS A 763 15.39 -26.89 3.53
N ALA A 764 15.33 -25.62 3.12
CA ALA A 764 14.12 -24.80 3.21
C ALA A 764 12.97 -25.37 2.35
N LYS A 765 13.27 -25.78 1.12
CA LYS A 765 12.32 -26.44 0.20
C LYS A 765 11.77 -27.75 0.79
N GLU A 766 12.63 -28.59 1.35
CA GLU A 766 12.23 -29.83 2.01
C GLU A 766 11.27 -29.58 3.18
N LYS A 767 11.58 -28.59 4.03
CA LYS A 767 10.71 -28.22 5.16
C LYS A 767 9.34 -27.73 4.70
N MET A 768 9.27 -26.89 3.64
CA MET A 768 7.99 -26.49 3.06
C MET A 768 7.15 -27.69 2.59
N LEU A 769 7.76 -28.64 1.88
CA LEU A 769 7.07 -29.85 1.42
C LEU A 769 6.61 -30.73 2.59
N ASN A 770 7.39 -30.80 3.67
CA ASN A 770 7.01 -31.54 4.87
C ASN A 770 5.77 -30.97 5.55
N GLU A 771 5.63 -29.64 5.67
CA GLU A 771 4.43 -29.02 6.23
C GLU A 771 3.19 -29.23 5.33
N ILE A 772 3.34 -29.17 4.00
CA ILE A 772 2.28 -29.55 3.05
C ILE A 772 1.86 -31.03 3.23
N ASN A 773 2.81 -31.94 3.38
CA ASN A 773 2.51 -33.35 3.55
C ASN A 773 1.81 -33.66 4.88
N LYS A 774 2.12 -32.93 5.94
CA LYS A 774 1.39 -33.06 7.22
C LYS A 774 -0.10 -32.77 7.07
N LEU A 775 -0.50 -31.77 6.27
CA LEU A 775 -1.93 -31.49 6.02
C LEU A 775 -2.66 -32.63 5.32
N LYS A 776 -1.95 -33.48 4.57
CA LYS A 776 -2.53 -34.63 3.84
C LYS A 776 -2.71 -35.85 4.72
N THR A 777 -1.93 -35.97 5.79
CA THR A 777 -1.82 -37.19 6.60
C THR A 777 -2.24 -37.03 8.05
N GLN A 778 -2.37 -35.78 8.53
CA GLN A 778 -2.67 -35.46 9.92
C GLN A 778 -3.83 -34.46 10.00
N PHE A 779 -4.77 -34.69 10.88
CA PHE A 779 -5.78 -33.72 11.20
C PHE A 779 -5.17 -32.52 11.91
N VAL A 780 -5.59 -31.32 11.50
CA VAL A 780 -5.33 -30.11 12.29
C VAL A 780 -6.16 -30.18 13.58
N SER A 781 -5.66 -29.64 14.69
CA SER A 781 -6.44 -29.61 15.91
C SER A 781 -7.65 -28.66 15.78
N ASP A 782 -8.74 -28.96 16.50
CA ASP A 782 -9.93 -28.08 16.53
C ASP A 782 -9.56 -26.66 16.94
N LYS A 783 -8.58 -26.51 17.85
CA LYS A 783 -8.06 -25.22 18.28
C LYS A 783 -7.36 -24.47 17.13
N GLU A 784 -6.46 -25.13 16.38
CA GLU A 784 -5.77 -24.53 15.24
C GLU A 784 -6.74 -24.14 14.12
N LEU A 785 -7.73 -25.00 13.83
CA LEU A 785 -8.78 -24.71 12.87
C LEU A 785 -9.62 -23.49 13.30
N LYS A 786 -10.00 -23.42 14.57
CA LYS A 786 -10.77 -22.28 15.10
C LYS A 786 -9.97 -20.99 15.02
N GLU A 787 -8.70 -21.01 15.45
CA GLU A 787 -7.82 -19.85 15.40
C GLU A 787 -7.62 -19.34 13.95
N ALA A 788 -7.46 -20.24 12.98
CA ALA A 788 -7.34 -19.87 11.56
C ALA A 788 -8.62 -19.24 11.00
N LYS A 789 -9.79 -19.76 11.38
CA LYS A 789 -11.09 -19.18 10.98
C LYS A 789 -11.33 -17.80 11.61
N ASP A 790 -11.11 -17.68 12.92
CA ASP A 790 -11.30 -16.42 13.65
C ASP A 790 -10.38 -15.33 13.09
N ARG A 791 -9.13 -15.68 12.76
CA ARG A 791 -8.19 -14.80 12.10
C ARG A 791 -8.67 -14.37 10.72
N LEU A 792 -9.00 -15.32 9.84
CA LEU A 792 -9.43 -15.05 8.48
C LEU A 792 -10.68 -14.15 8.45
N LEU A 793 -11.63 -14.38 9.36
CA LEU A 793 -12.83 -13.56 9.48
C LEU A 793 -12.53 -12.17 10.05
N GLY A 794 -11.59 -12.06 10.98
CA GLY A 794 -11.13 -10.76 11.48
C GLY A 794 -10.43 -9.93 10.41
N GLU A 795 -9.50 -10.54 9.67
CA GLU A 795 -8.84 -9.90 8.51
C GLU A 795 -9.86 -9.48 7.45
N PHE A 796 -10.91 -10.27 7.20
CA PHE A 796 -11.97 -9.93 6.26
C PHE A 796 -12.77 -8.69 6.69
N VAL A 797 -13.08 -8.55 7.98
CA VAL A 797 -13.77 -7.35 8.50
C VAL A 797 -12.91 -6.10 8.33
N ILE A 798 -11.61 -6.20 8.62
CA ILE A 798 -10.66 -5.08 8.45
C ILE A 798 -10.51 -4.73 6.97
N ALA A 799 -10.42 -5.74 6.09
CA ALA A 799 -10.33 -5.54 4.63
C ALA A 799 -11.58 -4.92 4.00
N LEU A 800 -12.65 -4.72 4.76
CA LEU A 800 -13.88 -4.02 4.33
C LEU A 800 -14.04 -2.66 5.03
N GLU A 801 -12.96 -2.08 5.53
CA GLU A 801 -13.01 -0.81 6.28
C GLU A 801 -13.49 0.35 5.40
N THR A 802 -12.88 0.54 4.22
CA THR A 802 -13.15 1.70 3.38
C THR A 802 -14.30 1.47 2.38
N ASN A 803 -14.90 2.56 1.88
CA ASN A 803 -15.89 2.51 0.80
C ASN A 803 -15.32 1.88 -0.47
N SER A 804 -14.03 2.13 -0.76
CA SER A 804 -13.34 1.57 -1.93
C SER A 804 -13.18 0.05 -1.83
N ASP A 805 -12.82 -0.46 -0.64
CA ASP A 805 -12.67 -1.89 -0.39
C ASP A 805 -14.02 -2.61 -0.51
N LYS A 806 -15.08 -2.05 0.09
CA LYS A 806 -16.44 -2.58 -0.02
C LYS A 806 -16.92 -2.62 -1.48
N ALA A 807 -16.79 -1.51 -2.20
CA ALA A 807 -17.21 -1.44 -3.61
C ALA A 807 -16.46 -2.45 -4.47
N THR A 808 -15.15 -2.58 -4.30
CA THR A 808 -14.31 -3.51 -5.06
C THR A 808 -14.64 -4.97 -4.74
N THR A 809 -14.83 -5.31 -3.47
CA THR A 809 -15.12 -6.68 -3.02
C THR A 809 -16.51 -7.13 -3.47
N ILE A 810 -17.54 -6.31 -3.29
CA ILE A 810 -18.92 -6.61 -3.72
C ILE A 810 -18.97 -6.75 -5.25
N GLY A 811 -18.33 -5.82 -5.98
CA GLY A 811 -18.22 -5.86 -7.42
C GLY A 811 -17.53 -7.14 -7.93
N TRP A 812 -16.45 -7.57 -7.26
CA TRP A 812 -15.74 -8.82 -7.62
C TRP A 812 -16.57 -10.07 -7.35
N PHE A 813 -17.34 -10.12 -6.27
CA PHE A 813 -18.22 -11.25 -6.00
C PHE A 813 -19.29 -11.40 -7.08
N GLU A 814 -19.90 -10.32 -7.52
CA GLU A 814 -20.85 -10.31 -8.63
C GLU A 814 -20.19 -10.68 -9.96
N THR A 815 -19.05 -10.07 -10.28
CA THR A 815 -18.30 -10.29 -11.52
C THR A 815 -17.84 -11.73 -11.67
N SER A 816 -17.38 -12.35 -10.56
CA SER A 816 -16.93 -13.74 -10.53
C SER A 816 -18.06 -14.77 -10.57
N GLY A 817 -19.33 -14.34 -10.53
CA GLY A 817 -20.50 -15.22 -10.58
C GLY A 817 -20.94 -15.78 -9.23
N ARG A 818 -20.33 -15.35 -8.10
CA ARG A 818 -20.72 -15.76 -6.75
C ARG A 818 -21.93 -14.98 -6.22
N GLY A 819 -22.23 -13.84 -6.83
CA GLY A 819 -23.30 -12.92 -6.43
C GLY A 819 -22.83 -11.85 -5.44
N TYR A 820 -23.43 -10.65 -5.53
CA TYR A 820 -23.08 -9.51 -4.65
C TYR A 820 -23.34 -9.81 -3.16
N ASP A 821 -24.28 -10.70 -2.86
CA ASP A 821 -24.65 -11.17 -1.52
C ASP A 821 -23.65 -12.21 -0.93
N PHE A 822 -22.60 -12.58 -1.67
CA PHE A 822 -21.58 -13.49 -1.18
C PHE A 822 -20.81 -12.90 0.02
N ILE A 823 -20.78 -11.59 0.16
CA ILE A 823 -20.23 -10.90 1.34
C ILE A 823 -20.92 -11.34 2.64
N ASP A 824 -22.24 -11.52 2.63
CA ASP A 824 -23.03 -11.98 3.78
C ASP A 824 -22.85 -13.50 4.03
N LYS A 825 -22.60 -14.26 2.96
CA LYS A 825 -22.43 -15.73 2.99
C LYS A 825 -21.01 -16.13 3.42
N TYR A 826 -20.02 -15.27 3.26
CA TYR A 826 -18.60 -15.58 3.46
C TYR A 826 -18.31 -16.10 4.87
N THR A 827 -18.81 -15.43 5.89
CA THR A 827 -18.64 -15.83 7.30
C THR A 827 -19.16 -17.24 7.58
N ASN A 828 -20.35 -17.57 7.10
CA ASN A 828 -20.95 -18.90 7.28
C ASN A 828 -20.15 -19.95 6.51
N LEU A 829 -19.69 -19.65 5.32
CA LEU A 829 -18.89 -20.54 4.48
C LEU A 829 -17.54 -20.88 5.14
N ILE A 830 -16.81 -19.91 5.65
CA ILE A 830 -15.56 -20.14 6.40
C ILE A 830 -15.83 -20.96 7.67
N ASN A 831 -16.89 -20.63 8.43
CA ASN A 831 -17.24 -21.36 9.65
C ASN A 831 -17.64 -22.82 9.38
N SER A 832 -18.15 -23.14 8.20
CA SER A 832 -18.54 -24.50 7.81
C SER A 832 -17.38 -25.46 7.54
N VAL A 833 -16.15 -24.94 7.29
CA VAL A 833 -14.96 -25.78 7.00
C VAL A 833 -14.63 -26.67 8.19
N THR A 834 -14.41 -27.96 7.95
CA THR A 834 -14.08 -28.95 8.97
C THR A 834 -12.61 -29.43 8.86
N VAL A 835 -12.12 -30.09 9.90
CA VAL A 835 -10.78 -30.72 9.87
C VAL A 835 -10.67 -31.80 8.76
N SER A 836 -11.78 -32.48 8.45
CA SER A 836 -11.89 -33.47 7.38
C SER A 836 -11.76 -32.81 5.99
N ASP A 837 -12.41 -31.66 5.79
CA ASP A 837 -12.33 -30.90 4.53
C ASP A 837 -10.90 -30.46 4.24
N ILE A 838 -10.11 -30.09 5.26
CA ILE A 838 -8.69 -29.71 5.10
C ILE A 838 -7.89 -30.89 4.53
N VAL A 839 -8.04 -32.09 5.10
CA VAL A 839 -7.33 -33.31 4.64
C VAL A 839 -7.79 -33.71 3.23
N GLU A 840 -9.11 -33.64 2.97
CA GLU A 840 -9.69 -33.94 1.66
C GLU A 840 -9.11 -33.01 0.57
N VAL A 841 -9.17 -31.71 0.81
CA VAL A 841 -8.71 -30.68 -0.15
C VAL A 841 -7.19 -30.71 -0.31
N ALA A 842 -6.43 -30.93 0.77
CA ALA A 842 -4.97 -31.10 0.68
C ALA A 842 -4.60 -32.32 -0.19
N ASN A 843 -5.29 -33.45 -0.04
CA ASN A 843 -5.08 -34.64 -0.89
C ASN A 843 -5.59 -34.44 -2.32
N LYS A 844 -6.62 -33.63 -2.54
CA LYS A 844 -7.11 -33.28 -3.87
C LYS A 844 -6.09 -32.49 -4.68
N TYR A 845 -5.46 -31.47 -4.08
CA TYR A 845 -4.62 -30.51 -4.82
C TYR A 845 -3.11 -30.70 -4.63
N PHE A 846 -2.61 -31.00 -3.42
CA PHE A 846 -1.16 -31.02 -3.16
C PHE A 846 -0.51 -32.36 -3.55
N LYS A 847 -0.62 -32.71 -4.83
CA LYS A 847 -0.08 -33.93 -5.43
C LYS A 847 1.34 -33.71 -5.96
N GLY A 848 1.96 -34.78 -6.49
CA GLY A 848 3.30 -34.74 -7.07
C GLY A 848 3.41 -33.93 -8.37
N ASN A 849 2.29 -33.57 -9.00
CA ASN A 849 2.22 -32.70 -10.19
C ASN A 849 2.16 -31.23 -9.80
N TYR A 850 3.28 -30.67 -9.36
CA TYR A 850 3.43 -29.26 -9.00
C TYR A 850 4.58 -28.61 -9.76
N VAL A 851 4.64 -27.29 -9.73
CA VAL A 851 5.71 -26.53 -10.38
C VAL A 851 6.64 -25.92 -9.34
N THR A 852 7.91 -25.77 -9.70
CA THR A 852 8.93 -25.11 -8.88
C THR A 852 9.61 -24.02 -9.69
N SER A 853 9.72 -22.81 -9.10
CA SER A 853 10.53 -21.73 -9.67
C SER A 853 11.62 -21.34 -8.67
N ILE A 854 12.87 -21.32 -9.12
CA ILE A 854 14.04 -21.04 -8.28
C ILE A 854 14.86 -19.93 -8.90
N ILE A 855 15.18 -18.92 -8.10
CA ILE A 855 16.21 -17.93 -8.41
C ILE A 855 17.31 -18.10 -7.37
N THR A 856 18.56 -18.23 -7.83
CA THR A 856 19.71 -18.42 -6.93
C THR A 856 21.00 -17.88 -7.57
N ARG A 857 22.11 -17.91 -6.85
CA ARG A 857 23.42 -17.54 -7.39
C ARG A 857 23.98 -18.63 -8.32
N LYS A 858 24.87 -18.23 -9.24
CA LYS A 858 25.68 -19.16 -10.04
C LYS A 858 26.63 -19.98 -9.17
#